data_66e87e8f0d63ae2f89e6ae150f9b47fc
#
_entry.id   66e87e8f0d63ae2f89e6ae150f9b47fc
#
_cell.length_a   1.000
_cell.length_b   1.000
_cell.length_c   1.000
_cell.angle_alpha   90.00
_cell.angle_beta   90.00
_cell.angle_gamma   90.00
#
_symmetry.space_group_name_H-M   'P 1'
#
loop_
_entity.id
_entity.type
_entity.pdbx_description
1 polymer ?
#
loop_
_entity_poly.entity_id
_entity_poly.type
_entity_poly.pdbx_seq_one_letter_code
_entity_poly.pdbx_strand_id
1 'polypeptide(L)'
;MDELASPTHPRMFSLQKIVEISYYNMGRIRLQWSRIWEVIGDHFNKVGCNPNEDVAIFAVDSLRQLSMKFLEKGELANFRFQKDFLRPFEHIMKKNRSPTIRDMVVRCIAQMVNSQAGNIRSGWKNIFSVFHLAASDQDESIVELAFQTTGHISTNVFEKHFPATIDSFQDAVKCLSEFACNASFPDTSMEAIRLIRHCAKYVSDRPQAFKDYTSDDMNVAPEDRVWVRGWFPILFELSCIINRCKLDVRTRGLTVMFEVMKTYGHTFEKHWWQDLFRIVFRIFDNMKLPEQQTEKAEWMTTTCNHALYAISDVFTQYFESLSDVLLDDILAQLYWCVQQDNEQLARSGTNCLENVVILNGEKFTPETWDKTCNCMLDIFKTTIPHALLTWRPAGAEGDPMTPQDISDRQLVCTVGLPVSLVYLLCQIRPYSNITQYHADKITSAHVPSGLNFPEQRLFSALLIKCVVQLELIQTIDNMVFFPATSRKEDVENLAAAQRDALDAADVLVETQDQGMYRYLTSEQLFKLLDCLLESHRFAKAFNANNEQRTTLWKAGFKGKSKPNLLKQETSSLACGLRILFRMYTDDSRQTAWEEVQRRLLNVCSEAVAYFLTLTSESHREAWTNLLLLFLTKVLKISDDRVRISTINNIDRPLIWSVEVERGEVAGEEAQ
;
A
#
# COMPACT_ATOMS: atom_id res chain seq x y z
N MET A 1 15.02 -25.01 -51.99
CA MET A 1 14.60 -23.62 -51.74
C MET A 1 15.72 -22.80 -51.10
N ASP A 2 16.52 -23.36 -50.20
CA ASP A 2 17.58 -22.62 -49.53
C ASP A 2 18.65 -22.06 -50.49
N GLU A 3 18.96 -22.75 -51.57
CA GLU A 3 19.87 -22.28 -52.65
C GLU A 3 19.33 -21.06 -53.41
N LEU A 4 17.99 -20.93 -53.50
CA LEU A 4 17.39 -19.77 -54.21
C LEU A 4 17.52 -18.47 -53.40
N ALA A 5 17.67 -18.56 -52.11
CA ALA A 5 17.78 -17.46 -51.17
C ALA A 5 19.23 -17.25 -50.69
N SER A 6 20.23 -17.67 -51.44
CA SER A 6 21.64 -17.46 -51.10
C SER A 6 21.95 -16.00 -50.82
N PRO A 7 22.62 -15.65 -49.68
CA PRO A 7 22.93 -14.25 -49.37
C PRO A 7 23.79 -13.52 -50.40
N THR A 8 24.63 -14.26 -51.09
CA THR A 8 25.58 -13.70 -52.06
C THR A 8 25.06 -13.68 -53.51
N HIS A 9 24.24 -14.67 -53.87
CA HIS A 9 23.71 -14.84 -55.23
C HIS A 9 22.24 -15.26 -55.17
N PRO A 10 21.32 -14.39 -54.75
CA PRO A 10 19.92 -14.73 -54.68
C PRO A 10 19.28 -14.88 -56.07
N ARG A 11 18.47 -15.92 -56.24
CA ARG A 11 17.72 -16.14 -57.48
C ARG A 11 16.34 -15.49 -57.41
N MET A 12 16.26 -14.15 -57.45
CA MET A 12 15.03 -13.37 -57.24
C MET A 12 13.88 -13.80 -58.14
N PHE A 13 14.15 -14.09 -59.42
CA PHE A 13 13.13 -14.59 -60.33
C PHE A 13 12.47 -15.87 -59.83
N SER A 14 13.25 -16.80 -59.32
CA SER A 14 12.73 -18.08 -58.81
C SER A 14 11.94 -17.89 -57.51
N LEU A 15 12.38 -16.99 -56.64
CA LEU A 15 11.65 -16.60 -55.42
C LEU A 15 10.29 -15.97 -55.77
N GLN A 16 10.26 -15.10 -56.79
CA GLN A 16 9.03 -14.50 -57.32
C GLN A 16 8.06 -15.58 -57.84
N LYS A 17 8.57 -16.58 -58.56
CA LYS A 17 7.74 -17.69 -59.08
C LYS A 17 7.11 -18.53 -57.97
N ILE A 18 7.78 -18.72 -56.86
CA ILE A 18 7.20 -19.39 -55.67
C ILE A 18 5.99 -18.60 -55.16
N VAL A 19 6.11 -17.27 -55.11
CA VAL A 19 5.01 -16.38 -54.68
C VAL A 19 3.82 -16.45 -55.63
N GLU A 20 4.07 -16.34 -56.95
CA GLU A 20 3.04 -16.44 -57.96
C GLU A 20 2.30 -17.78 -57.92
N ILE A 21 3.04 -18.90 -57.79
CA ILE A 21 2.47 -20.24 -57.67
C ILE A 21 1.62 -20.33 -56.39
N SER A 22 2.11 -19.78 -55.29
CA SER A 22 1.37 -19.74 -54.00
C SER A 22 0.06 -18.98 -54.16
N TYR A 23 0.10 -17.80 -54.79
CA TYR A 23 -1.09 -16.98 -55.02
C TYR A 23 -2.17 -17.68 -55.82
N TYR A 24 -1.81 -18.34 -56.93
CA TYR A 24 -2.76 -19.06 -57.77
C TYR A 24 -3.29 -20.32 -57.11
N ASN A 25 -2.52 -20.96 -56.20
CA ASN A 25 -2.94 -22.18 -55.48
C ASN A 25 -3.69 -21.93 -54.19
N MET A 26 -3.79 -20.68 -53.75
CA MET A 26 -4.47 -20.32 -52.52
C MET A 26 -5.98 -20.64 -52.50
N GLY A 27 -6.56 -20.83 -53.68
CA GLY A 27 -7.96 -21.27 -53.87
C GLY A 27 -8.22 -22.76 -53.70
N ARG A 28 -7.20 -23.59 -53.49
CA ARG A 28 -7.36 -25.04 -53.26
C ARG A 28 -8.11 -25.36 -51.98
N ILE A 29 -8.56 -26.62 -51.90
CA ILE A 29 -9.19 -27.13 -50.65
C ILE A 29 -8.28 -26.82 -49.45
N ARG A 30 -8.84 -26.31 -48.39
CA ARG A 30 -8.12 -25.76 -47.23
C ARG A 30 -7.10 -26.73 -46.62
N LEU A 31 -7.43 -28.03 -46.53
CA LEU A 31 -6.49 -29.05 -46.07
C LEU A 31 -5.28 -29.24 -47.01
N GLN A 32 -5.47 -29.11 -48.31
CA GLN A 32 -4.35 -29.17 -49.28
C GLN A 32 -3.50 -27.91 -49.16
N TRP A 33 -4.15 -26.76 -49.04
CA TRP A 33 -3.45 -25.50 -48.89
C TRP A 33 -2.65 -25.45 -47.57
N SER A 34 -3.17 -25.94 -46.44
CA SER A 34 -2.44 -25.98 -45.17
C SER A 34 -1.15 -26.79 -45.24
N ARG A 35 -1.19 -27.95 -45.95
CA ARG A 35 0.03 -28.78 -46.20
C ARG A 35 1.04 -28.08 -47.08
N ILE A 36 0.59 -27.36 -48.10
CA ILE A 36 1.45 -26.55 -48.95
C ILE A 36 2.09 -25.42 -48.11
N TRP A 37 1.29 -24.79 -47.24
CA TRP A 37 1.74 -23.69 -46.40
C TRP A 37 2.78 -24.11 -45.36
N GLU A 38 2.69 -25.33 -44.82
CA GLU A 38 3.74 -25.84 -43.92
C GLU A 38 5.15 -25.70 -44.55
N VAL A 39 5.29 -25.98 -45.81
CA VAL A 39 6.57 -25.87 -46.54
C VAL A 39 6.87 -24.44 -46.91
N ILE A 40 5.91 -23.69 -47.42
CA ILE A 40 6.10 -22.31 -47.89
C ILE A 40 6.29 -21.36 -46.69
N GLY A 41 5.56 -21.54 -45.60
CA GLY A 41 5.73 -20.75 -44.40
C GLY A 41 7.13 -20.90 -43.78
N ASP A 42 7.67 -22.13 -43.76
CA ASP A 42 9.04 -22.37 -43.31
C ASP A 42 10.07 -21.72 -44.25
N HIS A 43 9.79 -21.73 -45.54
CA HIS A 43 10.62 -20.98 -46.52
C HIS A 43 10.61 -19.48 -46.22
N PHE A 44 9.46 -18.86 -45.95
CA PHE A 44 9.37 -17.45 -45.57
C PHE A 44 10.07 -17.15 -44.24
N ASN A 45 10.05 -18.04 -43.28
CA ASN A 45 10.80 -17.91 -42.05
C ASN A 45 12.31 -17.78 -42.30
N LYS A 46 12.83 -18.59 -43.21
CA LYS A 46 14.26 -18.58 -43.59
C LYS A 46 14.62 -17.37 -44.41
N VAL A 47 13.84 -17.09 -45.46
CA VAL A 47 14.11 -16.00 -46.42
C VAL A 47 13.92 -14.64 -45.78
N GLY A 48 12.92 -14.47 -44.91
CA GLY A 48 12.69 -13.23 -44.15
C GLY A 48 13.73 -12.95 -43.07
N CYS A 49 14.53 -13.94 -42.71
CA CYS A 49 15.70 -13.79 -41.83
C CYS A 49 17.02 -13.83 -42.55
N ASN A 50 17.03 -13.67 -43.88
CA ASN A 50 18.24 -13.70 -44.70
C ASN A 50 19.16 -12.53 -44.33
N PRO A 51 20.49 -12.75 -44.26
CA PRO A 51 21.47 -11.67 -44.05
C PRO A 51 21.47 -10.60 -45.15
N ASN A 52 21.09 -10.97 -46.38
CA ASN A 52 20.89 -10.01 -47.45
C ASN A 52 19.53 -9.32 -47.25
N GLU A 53 19.58 -8.03 -46.99
CA GLU A 53 18.38 -7.23 -46.66
C GLU A 53 17.39 -7.16 -47.82
N ASP A 54 17.87 -7.09 -49.07
CA ASP A 54 17.00 -7.06 -50.25
C ASP A 54 16.17 -8.35 -50.39
N VAL A 55 16.77 -9.48 -50.06
CA VAL A 55 16.08 -10.79 -50.02
C VAL A 55 15.02 -10.81 -48.92
N ALA A 56 15.36 -10.31 -47.76
CA ALA A 56 14.42 -10.24 -46.62
C ALA A 56 13.26 -9.26 -46.91
N ILE A 57 13.53 -8.10 -47.50
CA ILE A 57 12.51 -7.14 -47.95
C ILE A 57 11.55 -7.80 -48.93
N PHE A 58 12.09 -8.49 -49.95
CA PHE A 58 11.28 -9.21 -50.92
C PHE A 58 10.38 -10.27 -50.26
N ALA A 59 10.91 -11.01 -49.31
CA ALA A 59 10.15 -12.03 -48.57
C ALA A 59 9.00 -11.42 -47.77
N VAL A 60 9.24 -10.33 -47.04
CA VAL A 60 8.22 -9.65 -46.22
C VAL A 60 7.14 -9.04 -47.10
N ASP A 61 7.49 -8.38 -48.18
CA ASP A 61 6.49 -7.84 -49.13
C ASP A 61 5.66 -8.93 -49.82
N SER A 62 6.28 -10.01 -50.20
CA SER A 62 5.59 -11.17 -50.77
C SER A 62 4.63 -11.80 -49.78
N LEU A 63 5.06 -11.95 -48.54
CA LEU A 63 4.23 -12.45 -47.46
C LEU A 63 3.04 -11.51 -47.18
N ARG A 64 3.24 -10.20 -47.26
CA ARG A 64 2.17 -9.20 -47.15
C ARG A 64 1.12 -9.39 -48.26
N GLN A 65 1.55 -9.49 -49.50
CA GLN A 65 0.64 -9.68 -50.65
C GLN A 65 -0.17 -10.95 -50.54
N LEU A 66 0.46 -12.06 -50.18
CA LEU A 66 -0.24 -13.33 -49.93
C LEU A 66 -1.21 -13.24 -48.76
N SER A 67 -0.83 -12.57 -47.68
CA SER A 67 -1.64 -12.41 -46.50
C SER A 67 -2.88 -11.55 -46.75
N MET A 68 -2.72 -10.45 -47.47
CA MET A 68 -3.85 -9.61 -47.88
C MET A 68 -4.90 -10.40 -48.66
N LYS A 69 -4.43 -11.18 -49.63
CA LYS A 69 -5.28 -12.03 -50.45
C LYS A 69 -5.93 -13.15 -49.67
N PHE A 70 -5.22 -13.73 -48.71
CA PHE A 70 -5.74 -14.79 -47.86
C PHE A 70 -6.86 -14.28 -46.94
N LEU A 71 -6.65 -13.11 -46.32
CA LEU A 71 -7.61 -12.51 -45.38
C LEU A 71 -8.91 -12.04 -46.06
N GLU A 72 -8.89 -11.70 -47.37
CA GLU A 72 -10.12 -11.38 -48.12
C GLU A 72 -11.21 -12.48 -48.03
N LYS A 73 -10.78 -13.73 -47.89
CA LYS A 73 -11.68 -14.90 -47.89
C LYS A 73 -12.34 -15.17 -46.53
N GLY A 74 -11.94 -14.46 -45.49
CA GLY A 74 -12.35 -14.72 -44.15
C GLY A 74 -11.95 -16.12 -43.62
N GLU A 75 -12.29 -16.42 -42.38
CA GLU A 75 -11.95 -17.68 -41.72
C GLU A 75 -13.23 -18.49 -41.41
N LEU A 76 -13.22 -19.78 -41.67
CA LEU A 76 -14.30 -20.66 -41.23
C LEU A 76 -14.21 -20.99 -39.74
N ALA A 77 -15.35 -21.07 -39.08
CA ALA A 77 -15.43 -21.37 -37.64
C ALA A 77 -14.67 -22.64 -37.21
N ASN A 78 -14.72 -23.67 -38.07
CA ASN A 78 -14.11 -24.97 -37.79
C ASN A 78 -12.70 -25.16 -38.36
N PHE A 79 -12.12 -24.14 -39.00
CA PHE A 79 -10.80 -24.21 -39.58
C PHE A 79 -10.01 -22.92 -39.33
N ARG A 80 -9.38 -22.84 -38.17
CA ARG A 80 -8.65 -21.68 -37.66
C ARG A 80 -7.22 -21.64 -38.20
N PHE A 81 -7.07 -21.32 -39.48
CA PHE A 81 -5.81 -21.39 -40.18
C PHE A 81 -5.06 -20.05 -40.29
N GLN A 82 -5.72 -18.91 -40.02
CA GLN A 82 -5.06 -17.60 -40.07
C GLN A 82 -3.85 -17.52 -39.10
N LYS A 83 -3.93 -18.13 -37.95
CA LYS A 83 -2.84 -18.18 -36.97
C LYS A 83 -1.58 -18.86 -37.53
N ASP A 84 -1.73 -19.91 -38.33
CA ASP A 84 -0.63 -20.63 -38.92
C ASP A 84 -0.10 -19.88 -40.16
N PHE A 85 -1.00 -19.24 -40.89
CA PHE A 85 -0.65 -18.45 -42.08
C PHE A 85 0.15 -17.18 -41.74
N LEU A 86 -0.19 -16.49 -40.63
CA LEU A 86 0.48 -15.26 -40.19
C LEU A 86 1.73 -15.49 -39.31
N ARG A 87 1.98 -16.75 -38.90
CA ARG A 87 3.13 -17.10 -38.05
C ARG A 87 4.49 -16.60 -38.59
N PRO A 88 4.77 -16.59 -39.89
CA PRO A 88 6.05 -16.08 -40.40
C PRO A 88 6.35 -14.63 -40.02
N PHE A 89 5.35 -13.76 -39.90
CA PHE A 89 5.56 -12.38 -39.43
C PHE A 89 6.10 -12.33 -37.99
N GLU A 90 5.57 -13.11 -37.12
CA GLU A 90 6.04 -13.24 -35.75
C GLU A 90 7.46 -13.79 -35.68
N HIS A 91 7.74 -14.82 -36.50
CA HIS A 91 9.07 -15.42 -36.57
C HIS A 91 10.12 -14.42 -37.04
N ILE A 92 9.83 -13.67 -38.11
CA ILE A 92 10.73 -12.66 -38.70
C ILE A 92 10.93 -11.54 -37.65
N MET A 93 9.88 -11.03 -37.02
CA MET A 93 9.97 -9.98 -36.02
C MET A 93 10.85 -10.39 -34.85
N LYS A 94 10.80 -11.64 -34.44
CA LYS A 94 11.57 -12.18 -33.30
C LYS A 94 13.03 -12.44 -33.65
N LYS A 95 13.31 -12.88 -34.87
CA LYS A 95 14.64 -13.38 -35.27
C LYS A 95 15.46 -12.37 -36.05
N ASN A 96 14.85 -11.55 -36.89
CA ASN A 96 15.54 -10.52 -37.67
C ASN A 96 15.84 -9.31 -36.77
N ARG A 97 17.10 -8.87 -36.80
CA ARG A 97 17.58 -7.73 -36.00
C ARG A 97 17.63 -6.42 -36.77
N SER A 98 17.42 -6.44 -38.12
CA SER A 98 17.41 -5.22 -38.92
C SER A 98 16.22 -4.34 -38.54
N PRO A 99 16.43 -3.06 -38.17
CA PRO A 99 15.34 -2.13 -37.93
C PRO A 99 14.46 -1.94 -39.17
N THR A 100 15.03 -1.93 -40.35
CA THR A 100 14.31 -1.82 -41.64
C THR A 100 13.31 -2.95 -41.83
N ILE A 101 13.73 -4.18 -41.56
CA ILE A 101 12.87 -5.36 -41.71
C ILE A 101 11.78 -5.38 -40.62
N ARG A 102 12.11 -5.07 -39.38
CA ARG A 102 11.14 -5.01 -38.30
C ARG A 102 10.11 -3.91 -38.52
N ASP A 103 10.53 -2.72 -38.96
CA ASP A 103 9.60 -1.65 -39.34
C ASP A 103 8.67 -2.10 -40.48
N MET A 104 9.22 -2.75 -41.50
CA MET A 104 8.41 -3.28 -42.58
C MET A 104 7.39 -4.31 -42.13
N VAL A 105 7.74 -5.23 -41.22
CA VAL A 105 6.82 -6.20 -40.64
C VAL A 105 5.67 -5.48 -39.94
N VAL A 106 5.98 -4.50 -39.10
CA VAL A 106 4.94 -3.73 -38.37
C VAL A 106 4.03 -2.99 -39.35
N ARG A 107 4.58 -2.37 -40.41
CA ARG A 107 3.77 -1.72 -41.44
C ARG A 107 2.84 -2.68 -42.17
N CYS A 108 3.34 -3.89 -42.50
CA CYS A 108 2.51 -4.93 -43.12
C CYS A 108 1.33 -5.32 -42.23
N ILE A 109 1.58 -5.55 -40.95
CA ILE A 109 0.52 -5.88 -39.97
C ILE A 109 -0.46 -4.72 -39.81
N ALA A 110 0.02 -3.48 -39.71
CA ALA A 110 -0.84 -2.29 -39.62
C ALA A 110 -1.74 -2.16 -40.87
N GLN A 111 -1.24 -2.41 -42.04
CA GLN A 111 -2.02 -2.40 -43.27
C GLN A 111 -3.11 -3.47 -43.29
N MET A 112 -2.81 -4.70 -42.79
CA MET A 112 -3.79 -5.78 -42.69
C MET A 112 -4.92 -5.41 -41.71
N VAL A 113 -4.57 -4.84 -40.58
CA VAL A 113 -5.56 -4.37 -39.60
C VAL A 113 -6.47 -3.31 -40.19
N ASN A 114 -5.88 -2.29 -40.85
CA ASN A 114 -6.65 -1.18 -41.42
C ASN A 114 -7.60 -1.61 -42.54
N SER A 115 -7.23 -2.61 -43.33
CA SER A 115 -8.00 -3.02 -44.49
C SER A 115 -8.89 -4.27 -44.27
N GLN A 116 -8.53 -5.17 -43.36
CA GLN A 116 -9.15 -6.50 -43.22
C GLN A 116 -9.65 -6.80 -41.81
N ALA A 117 -9.76 -5.83 -40.92
CA ALA A 117 -10.14 -6.04 -39.53
C ALA A 117 -11.41 -6.92 -39.37
N GLY A 118 -12.41 -6.71 -40.22
CA GLY A 118 -13.66 -7.48 -40.22
C GLY A 118 -13.50 -8.96 -40.57
N ASN A 119 -12.43 -9.34 -41.27
CA ASN A 119 -12.15 -10.71 -41.70
C ASN A 119 -11.15 -11.47 -40.82
N ILE A 120 -10.43 -10.74 -39.95
CA ILE A 120 -9.46 -11.34 -39.04
C ILE A 120 -10.19 -12.04 -37.89
N ARG A 121 -9.78 -13.27 -37.56
CA ARG A 121 -10.30 -14.11 -36.49
C ARG A 121 -9.13 -14.67 -35.66
N SER A 122 -8.70 -15.90 -35.92
CA SER A 122 -7.58 -16.52 -35.18
C SER A 122 -6.25 -15.80 -35.40
N GLY A 123 -6.13 -15.02 -36.46
CA GLY A 123 -4.97 -14.21 -36.81
C GLY A 123 -4.69 -13.06 -35.85
N TRP A 124 -5.67 -12.60 -35.06
CA TRP A 124 -5.46 -11.56 -34.06
C TRP A 124 -4.35 -11.91 -33.08
N LYS A 125 -4.23 -13.18 -32.70
CA LYS A 125 -3.18 -13.64 -31.81
C LYS A 125 -1.77 -13.33 -32.33
N ASN A 126 -1.52 -13.56 -33.64
CA ASN A 126 -0.23 -13.25 -34.27
C ASN A 126 -0.01 -11.75 -34.39
N ILE A 127 -1.05 -10.99 -34.68
CA ILE A 127 -1.00 -9.54 -34.78
C ILE A 127 -0.56 -8.95 -33.44
N PHE A 128 -1.18 -9.33 -32.33
CA PHE A 128 -0.78 -8.88 -31.01
C PHE A 128 0.59 -9.41 -30.60
N SER A 129 0.98 -10.61 -31.03
CA SER A 129 2.34 -11.13 -30.80
C SER A 129 3.40 -10.26 -31.47
N VAL A 130 3.19 -9.85 -32.74
CA VAL A 130 4.08 -8.93 -33.43
C VAL A 130 4.16 -7.58 -32.72
N PHE A 131 3.05 -6.99 -32.36
CA PHE A 131 3.00 -5.71 -31.64
C PHE A 131 3.59 -5.80 -30.22
N HIS A 132 3.41 -6.91 -29.54
CA HIS A 132 4.06 -7.17 -28.27
C HIS A 132 5.59 -7.18 -28.37
N LEU A 133 6.13 -7.79 -29.45
CA LEU A 133 7.56 -7.74 -29.73
C LEU A 133 8.03 -6.33 -30.08
N ALA A 134 7.23 -5.59 -30.87
CA ALA A 134 7.49 -4.21 -31.23
C ALA A 134 7.47 -3.25 -30.04
N ALA A 135 6.63 -3.55 -29.02
CA ALA A 135 6.48 -2.72 -27.82
C ALA A 135 7.79 -2.58 -27.02
N SER A 136 8.67 -3.57 -27.09
CA SER A 136 9.98 -3.57 -26.42
C SER A 136 11.11 -3.04 -27.31
N ASP A 137 10.81 -2.58 -28.51
CA ASP A 137 11.82 -2.05 -29.45
C ASP A 137 12.39 -0.73 -28.94
N GLN A 138 13.59 -0.40 -29.44
CA GLN A 138 14.25 0.88 -29.14
C GLN A 138 14.08 1.89 -30.29
N ASP A 139 13.61 1.45 -31.44
CA ASP A 139 13.31 2.31 -32.58
C ASP A 139 11.96 2.97 -32.41
N GLU A 140 11.95 4.30 -32.31
CA GLU A 140 10.75 5.09 -32.02
C GLU A 140 9.67 4.89 -33.11
N SER A 141 10.04 4.80 -34.38
CA SER A 141 9.08 4.65 -35.47
C SER A 141 8.36 3.30 -35.42
N ILE A 142 9.07 2.24 -35.02
CA ILE A 142 8.50 0.90 -34.82
C ILE A 142 7.50 0.90 -33.64
N VAL A 143 7.94 1.45 -32.51
CA VAL A 143 7.10 1.51 -31.31
C VAL A 143 5.87 2.38 -31.55
N GLU A 144 6.03 3.56 -32.17
CA GLU A 144 4.94 4.49 -32.40
C GLU A 144 3.87 3.88 -33.32
N LEU A 145 4.25 3.33 -34.44
CA LEU A 145 3.31 2.72 -35.40
C LEU A 145 2.60 1.52 -34.81
N ALA A 146 3.33 0.65 -34.11
CA ALA A 146 2.73 -0.50 -33.41
C ALA A 146 1.76 -0.07 -32.33
N PHE A 147 2.10 0.97 -31.57
CA PHE A 147 1.25 1.51 -30.53
C PHE A 147 -0.01 2.18 -31.09
N GLN A 148 0.12 3.03 -32.11
CA GLN A 148 -1.01 3.67 -32.78
C GLN A 148 -2.00 2.62 -33.32
N THR A 149 -1.47 1.56 -33.96
CA THR A 149 -2.32 0.47 -34.48
C THR A 149 -2.98 -0.33 -33.38
N THR A 150 -2.25 -0.65 -32.31
CA THR A 150 -2.82 -1.33 -31.12
C THR A 150 -3.91 -0.49 -30.48
N GLY A 151 -3.72 0.83 -30.38
CA GLY A 151 -4.72 1.78 -29.90
C GLY A 151 -5.97 1.80 -30.77
N HIS A 152 -5.78 1.82 -32.10
CA HIS A 152 -6.89 1.72 -33.05
C HIS A 152 -7.69 0.43 -32.90
N ILE A 153 -7.01 -0.70 -32.69
CA ILE A 153 -7.69 -1.98 -32.44
C ILE A 153 -8.50 -1.90 -31.15
N SER A 154 -7.89 -1.44 -30.09
CA SER A 154 -8.51 -1.41 -28.74
C SER A 154 -9.69 -0.44 -28.66
N THR A 155 -9.73 0.61 -29.48
CA THR A 155 -10.83 1.59 -29.47
C THR A 155 -11.86 1.33 -30.57
N ASN A 156 -11.44 1.21 -31.81
CA ASN A 156 -12.35 1.19 -32.96
C ASN A 156 -12.72 -0.24 -33.40
N VAL A 157 -11.75 -1.15 -33.46
CA VAL A 157 -12.00 -2.53 -33.92
C VAL A 157 -12.78 -3.31 -32.87
N PHE A 158 -12.42 -3.17 -31.59
CA PHE A 158 -13.18 -3.78 -30.50
C PHE A 158 -14.61 -3.27 -30.44
N GLU A 159 -14.83 -1.99 -30.67
CA GLU A 159 -16.19 -1.44 -30.67
C GLU A 159 -17.06 -2.08 -31.78
N LYS A 160 -16.51 -2.24 -32.97
CA LYS A 160 -17.23 -2.73 -34.14
C LYS A 160 -17.32 -4.26 -34.24
N HIS A 161 -16.30 -4.99 -33.79
CA HIS A 161 -16.10 -6.41 -34.04
C HIS A 161 -15.80 -7.22 -32.76
N PHE A 162 -16.34 -6.81 -31.62
CA PHE A 162 -16.03 -7.44 -30.33
C PHE A 162 -16.19 -8.96 -30.31
N PRO A 163 -17.26 -9.55 -30.83
CA PRO A 163 -17.41 -11.02 -30.83
C PRO A 163 -16.30 -11.76 -31.58
N ALA A 164 -15.67 -11.10 -32.54
CA ALA A 164 -14.57 -11.67 -33.34
C ALA A 164 -13.19 -11.49 -32.67
N THR A 165 -13.08 -10.51 -31.76
CA THR A 165 -11.82 -10.14 -31.11
C THR A 165 -11.72 -10.61 -29.65
N ILE A 166 -12.82 -11.12 -29.09
CA ILE A 166 -12.88 -11.53 -27.68
C ILE A 166 -11.84 -12.62 -27.33
N ASP A 167 -11.54 -13.52 -28.25
CA ASP A 167 -10.53 -14.57 -28.08
C ASP A 167 -9.13 -14.00 -27.84
N SER A 168 -8.86 -12.81 -28.36
CA SER A 168 -7.59 -12.12 -28.27
C SER A 168 -7.62 -10.92 -27.32
N PHE A 169 -8.66 -10.74 -26.55
CA PHE A 169 -8.79 -9.64 -25.61
C PHE A 169 -7.64 -9.61 -24.60
N GLN A 170 -7.30 -10.76 -24.03
CA GLN A 170 -6.19 -10.91 -23.12
C GLN A 170 -4.84 -10.57 -23.78
N ASP A 171 -4.65 -11.00 -25.02
CA ASP A 171 -3.43 -10.70 -25.80
C ASP A 171 -3.30 -9.18 -26.05
N ALA A 172 -4.41 -8.50 -26.31
CA ALA A 172 -4.45 -7.05 -26.47
C ALA A 172 -4.05 -6.33 -25.18
N VAL A 173 -4.60 -6.71 -24.04
CA VAL A 173 -4.27 -6.11 -22.74
C VAL A 173 -2.81 -6.35 -22.39
N LYS A 174 -2.30 -7.55 -22.63
CA LYS A 174 -0.88 -7.89 -22.44
C LYS A 174 0.04 -7.06 -23.35
N CYS A 175 -0.38 -6.84 -24.60
CA CYS A 175 0.35 -6.00 -25.54
C CYS A 175 0.42 -4.54 -25.06
N LEU A 176 -0.69 -3.98 -24.59
CA LEU A 176 -0.74 -2.63 -24.00
C LEU A 176 0.16 -2.52 -22.76
N SER A 177 0.17 -3.55 -21.92
CA SER A 177 1.04 -3.61 -20.75
C SER A 177 2.52 -3.56 -21.14
N GLU A 178 2.93 -4.22 -22.21
CA GLU A 178 4.30 -4.19 -22.69
C GLU A 178 4.71 -2.80 -23.21
N PHE A 179 3.82 -2.09 -23.92
CA PHE A 179 4.04 -0.67 -24.26
C PHE A 179 4.19 0.20 -23.02
N ALA A 180 3.39 -0.01 -22.00
CA ALA A 180 3.49 0.71 -20.74
C ALA A 180 4.82 0.49 -20.03
N CYS A 181 5.43 -0.69 -20.20
CA CYS A 181 6.72 -1.05 -19.59
C CYS A 181 7.95 -0.59 -20.38
N ASN A 182 7.80 0.03 -21.53
CA ASN A 182 8.92 0.58 -22.29
C ASN A 182 9.40 1.90 -21.68
N ALA A 183 10.52 1.83 -20.96
CA ALA A 183 11.07 2.97 -20.24
C ALA A 183 11.59 4.12 -21.14
N SER A 184 11.78 3.87 -22.45
CA SER A 184 12.28 4.86 -23.39
C SER A 184 11.21 5.84 -23.86
N PHE A 185 9.93 5.48 -23.75
CA PHE A 185 8.79 6.26 -24.24
C PHE A 185 7.72 6.45 -23.17
N PRO A 186 7.94 7.35 -22.17
CA PRO A 186 7.03 7.52 -21.03
C PRO A 186 5.65 8.01 -21.42
N ASP A 187 5.51 8.83 -22.46
CA ASP A 187 4.20 9.31 -22.95
C ASP A 187 3.38 8.14 -23.50
N THR A 188 4.01 7.26 -24.27
CA THR A 188 3.40 6.00 -24.74
C THR A 188 2.99 5.12 -23.56
N SER A 189 3.81 5.04 -22.50
CA SER A 189 3.50 4.28 -21.31
C SER A 189 2.22 4.78 -20.62
N MET A 190 2.07 6.08 -20.46
CA MET A 190 0.88 6.70 -19.84
C MET A 190 -0.37 6.48 -20.69
N GLU A 191 -0.26 6.63 -22.00
CA GLU A 191 -1.37 6.41 -22.92
C GLU A 191 -1.79 4.93 -22.99
N ALA A 192 -0.83 4.01 -22.93
CA ALA A 192 -1.10 2.58 -22.87
C ALA A 192 -1.92 2.21 -21.62
N ILE A 193 -1.60 2.77 -20.46
CA ILE A 193 -2.38 2.58 -19.23
C ILE A 193 -3.80 3.12 -19.40
N ARG A 194 -3.96 4.27 -20.04
CA ARG A 194 -5.27 4.83 -20.37
C ARG A 194 -6.11 3.88 -21.23
N LEU A 195 -5.48 3.24 -22.21
CA LEU A 195 -6.14 2.25 -23.08
C LEU A 195 -6.49 0.96 -22.31
N ILE A 196 -5.66 0.51 -21.37
CA ILE A 196 -6.01 -0.61 -20.47
C ILE A 196 -7.25 -0.27 -19.64
N ARG A 197 -7.32 0.94 -19.10
CA ARG A 197 -8.52 1.44 -18.42
C ARG A 197 -9.75 1.43 -19.33
N HIS A 198 -9.59 1.82 -20.59
CA HIS A 198 -10.65 1.78 -21.58
C HIS A 198 -11.13 0.34 -21.83
N CYS A 199 -10.22 -0.65 -21.85
CA CYS A 199 -10.57 -2.06 -21.97
C CYS A 199 -11.48 -2.53 -20.82
N ALA A 200 -11.34 -2.01 -19.61
CA ALA A 200 -12.22 -2.32 -18.48
C ALA A 200 -13.69 -1.97 -18.77
N LYS A 201 -13.93 -0.89 -19.51
CA LYS A 201 -15.27 -0.52 -19.95
C LYS A 201 -15.92 -1.58 -20.85
N TYR A 202 -15.16 -2.20 -21.76
CA TYR A 202 -15.70 -3.29 -22.60
C TYR A 202 -16.14 -4.48 -21.78
N VAL A 203 -15.41 -4.84 -20.72
CA VAL A 203 -15.78 -5.93 -19.83
C VAL A 203 -17.08 -5.60 -19.07
N SER A 204 -17.19 -4.38 -18.58
CA SER A 204 -18.38 -3.88 -17.88
C SER A 204 -19.61 -3.81 -18.77
N ASP A 205 -19.45 -3.32 -20.01
CA ASP A 205 -20.55 -3.11 -20.93
C ASP A 205 -21.03 -4.42 -21.59
N ARG A 206 -20.16 -5.43 -21.68
CA ARG A 206 -20.41 -6.67 -22.42
C ARG A 206 -20.08 -7.95 -21.64
N PRO A 207 -20.52 -8.09 -20.39
CA PRO A 207 -20.20 -9.27 -19.56
C PRO A 207 -20.74 -10.56 -20.17
N GLN A 208 -21.90 -10.49 -20.82
CA GLN A 208 -22.53 -11.65 -21.46
C GLN A 208 -21.67 -12.22 -22.60
N ALA A 209 -20.97 -11.37 -23.37
CA ALA A 209 -20.09 -11.83 -24.42
C ALA A 209 -18.94 -12.72 -23.90
N PHE A 210 -18.43 -12.41 -22.69
CA PHE A 210 -17.44 -13.25 -22.01
C PHE A 210 -18.01 -14.55 -21.45
N LYS A 211 -19.26 -14.53 -20.97
CA LYS A 211 -19.95 -15.72 -20.44
C LYS A 211 -20.30 -16.71 -21.55
N ASP A 212 -20.77 -16.22 -22.69
CA ASP A 212 -21.18 -17.02 -23.81
C ASP A 212 -20.01 -17.59 -24.64
N TYR A 213 -18.83 -16.99 -24.47
CA TYR A 213 -17.66 -17.40 -25.22
C TYR A 213 -17.14 -18.75 -24.72
N THR A 214 -17.35 -19.80 -25.52
CA THR A 214 -16.84 -21.16 -25.29
C THR A 214 -15.56 -21.38 -26.08
N SER A 215 -14.39 -21.25 -25.44
CA SER A 215 -13.14 -21.77 -25.98
C SER A 215 -12.82 -23.13 -25.37
N ASP A 216 -11.66 -23.68 -25.75
CA ASP A 216 -11.16 -24.99 -25.32
C ASP A 216 -11.00 -25.16 -23.78
N ASP A 217 -11.19 -24.09 -23.00
CA ASP A 217 -11.18 -24.12 -21.53
C ASP A 217 -12.55 -24.56 -20.96
N MET A 218 -12.93 -25.79 -21.21
CA MET A 218 -14.21 -26.36 -20.76
C MET A 218 -14.34 -26.46 -19.21
N ASN A 219 -13.28 -26.15 -18.46
CA ASN A 219 -13.24 -26.31 -17.00
C ASN A 219 -13.62 -25.04 -16.21
N VAL A 220 -13.89 -23.94 -16.88
CA VAL A 220 -14.24 -22.66 -16.21
C VAL A 220 -15.76 -22.52 -16.19
N ALA A 221 -16.33 -22.31 -14.98
CA ALA A 221 -17.76 -22.05 -14.84
C ALA A 221 -18.18 -20.82 -15.67
N PRO A 222 -19.35 -20.83 -16.32
CA PRO A 222 -19.78 -19.69 -17.15
C PRO A 222 -19.74 -18.35 -16.43
N GLU A 223 -20.07 -18.34 -15.14
CA GLU A 223 -20.07 -17.16 -14.27
C GLU A 223 -18.66 -16.59 -14.09
N ASP A 224 -17.63 -17.44 -14.03
CA ASP A 224 -16.24 -17.05 -13.83
C ASP A 224 -15.52 -16.68 -15.13
N ARG A 225 -16.10 -16.87 -16.29
CA ARG A 225 -15.46 -16.57 -17.58
C ARG A 225 -15.18 -15.06 -17.75
N VAL A 226 -16.08 -14.20 -17.27
CA VAL A 226 -15.86 -12.75 -17.30
C VAL A 226 -14.67 -12.34 -16.41
N TRP A 227 -14.46 -13.04 -15.31
CA TRP A 227 -13.31 -12.87 -14.47
C TRP A 227 -12.01 -13.31 -15.16
N VAL A 228 -11.95 -14.57 -15.54
CA VAL A 228 -10.73 -15.20 -16.09
C VAL A 228 -10.28 -14.54 -17.40
N ARG A 229 -11.21 -14.08 -18.23
CA ARG A 229 -10.92 -13.55 -19.58
C ARG A 229 -10.99 -12.04 -19.70
N GLY A 230 -11.68 -11.39 -18.79
CA GLY A 230 -11.90 -9.94 -18.81
C GLY A 230 -11.18 -9.22 -17.68
N TRP A 231 -11.71 -9.31 -16.47
CA TRP A 231 -11.23 -8.54 -15.34
C TRP A 231 -9.84 -8.92 -14.87
N PHE A 232 -9.58 -10.21 -14.68
CA PHE A 232 -8.31 -10.68 -14.18
C PHE A 232 -7.12 -10.31 -15.08
N PRO A 233 -7.19 -10.48 -16.41
CA PRO A 233 -6.12 -10.01 -17.30
C PRO A 233 -5.80 -8.53 -17.16
N ILE A 234 -6.82 -7.68 -17.04
CA ILE A 234 -6.63 -6.23 -16.87
C ILE A 234 -5.91 -5.92 -15.56
N LEU A 235 -6.40 -6.46 -14.46
CA LEU A 235 -5.87 -6.22 -13.12
C LEU A 235 -4.47 -6.83 -12.94
N PHE A 236 -4.26 -8.02 -13.52
CA PHE A 236 -2.95 -8.68 -13.52
C PHE A 236 -1.89 -7.88 -14.29
N GLU A 237 -2.21 -7.41 -15.50
CA GLU A 237 -1.28 -6.62 -16.30
C GLU A 237 -1.00 -5.26 -15.66
N LEU A 238 -1.97 -4.62 -15.01
CA LEU A 238 -1.74 -3.42 -14.22
C LEU A 238 -0.78 -3.71 -13.06
N SER A 239 -0.89 -4.87 -12.41
CA SER A 239 0.05 -5.28 -11.37
C SER A 239 1.47 -5.50 -11.92
N CYS A 240 1.60 -6.04 -13.14
CA CYS A 240 2.88 -6.17 -13.82
C CYS A 240 3.53 -4.81 -14.09
N ILE A 241 2.75 -3.83 -14.52
CA ILE A 241 3.19 -2.45 -14.73
C ILE A 241 3.71 -1.85 -13.41
N ILE A 242 2.95 -2.01 -12.32
CA ILE A 242 3.36 -1.53 -11.00
C ILE A 242 4.72 -2.11 -10.59
N ASN A 243 4.94 -3.40 -10.84
CA ASN A 243 6.17 -4.10 -10.42
C ASN A 243 7.37 -3.90 -11.35
N ARG A 244 7.17 -3.48 -12.59
CA ARG A 244 8.24 -3.38 -13.62
C ARG A 244 8.66 -1.96 -13.95
N CYS A 245 7.80 -0.97 -13.73
CA CYS A 245 7.99 0.38 -14.25
C CYS A 245 8.59 1.35 -13.23
N LYS A 246 9.08 2.49 -13.71
CA LYS A 246 9.56 3.61 -12.90
C LYS A 246 8.39 4.29 -12.17
N LEU A 247 8.71 5.13 -11.19
CA LEU A 247 7.76 5.71 -10.24
C LEU A 247 6.52 6.34 -10.89
N ASP A 248 6.67 7.17 -11.91
CA ASP A 248 5.54 7.89 -12.52
C ASP A 248 4.55 6.93 -13.19
N VAL A 249 5.07 5.99 -13.99
CA VAL A 249 4.26 4.97 -14.67
C VAL A 249 3.68 3.98 -13.67
N ARG A 250 4.45 3.57 -12.68
CA ARG A 250 4.02 2.72 -11.55
C ARG A 250 2.86 3.35 -10.80
N THR A 251 2.98 4.62 -10.44
CA THR A 251 1.93 5.36 -9.73
C THR A 251 0.65 5.45 -10.56
N ARG A 252 0.78 5.69 -11.86
CA ARG A 252 -0.36 5.70 -12.77
C ARG A 252 -1.04 4.34 -12.86
N GLY A 253 -0.25 3.27 -13.00
CA GLY A 253 -0.75 1.89 -13.02
C GLY A 253 -1.49 1.53 -11.73
N LEU A 254 -0.94 1.90 -10.58
CA LEU A 254 -1.56 1.70 -9.27
C LEU A 254 -2.89 2.46 -9.16
N THR A 255 -2.92 3.72 -9.57
CA THR A 255 -4.13 4.55 -9.56
C THR A 255 -5.23 3.92 -10.41
N VAL A 256 -4.92 3.50 -11.63
CA VAL A 256 -5.89 2.88 -12.54
C VAL A 256 -6.36 1.53 -12.03
N MET A 257 -5.47 0.71 -11.46
CA MET A 257 -5.84 -0.59 -10.87
C MET A 257 -6.92 -0.41 -9.79
N PHE A 258 -6.69 0.49 -8.84
CA PHE A 258 -7.66 0.73 -7.77
C PHE A 258 -8.91 1.47 -8.25
N GLU A 259 -8.81 2.31 -9.29
CA GLU A 259 -9.96 2.91 -9.94
C GLU A 259 -10.89 1.85 -10.56
N VAL A 260 -10.33 0.88 -11.26
CA VAL A 260 -11.09 -0.26 -11.80
C VAL A 260 -11.76 -1.06 -10.68
N MET A 261 -11.05 -1.34 -9.59
CA MET A 261 -11.60 -2.03 -8.42
C MET A 261 -12.77 -1.25 -7.80
N LYS A 262 -12.61 0.05 -7.59
CA LYS A 262 -13.66 0.91 -7.02
C LYS A 262 -14.87 1.03 -7.92
N THR A 263 -14.66 1.19 -9.21
CA THR A 263 -15.74 1.42 -10.19
C THR A 263 -16.55 0.16 -10.45
N TYR A 264 -15.89 -0.99 -10.59
CA TYR A 264 -16.52 -2.22 -11.07
C TYR A 264 -16.60 -3.33 -10.02
N GLY A 265 -16.01 -3.14 -8.84
CA GLY A 265 -15.93 -4.13 -7.77
C GLY A 265 -17.30 -4.61 -7.26
N HIS A 266 -18.37 -3.81 -7.44
CA HIS A 266 -19.73 -4.22 -7.11
C HIS A 266 -20.22 -5.42 -7.93
N THR A 267 -19.56 -5.74 -9.06
CA THR A 267 -19.84 -6.90 -9.89
C THR A 267 -18.98 -8.12 -9.56
N PHE A 268 -18.02 -7.97 -8.63
CA PHE A 268 -17.04 -9.00 -8.32
C PHE A 268 -17.62 -10.01 -7.31
N GLU A 269 -17.39 -11.29 -7.56
CA GLU A 269 -17.69 -12.36 -6.61
C GLU A 269 -16.64 -12.43 -5.49
N LYS A 270 -17.01 -13.00 -4.32
CA LYS A 270 -16.10 -13.10 -3.16
C LYS A 270 -14.77 -13.78 -3.49
N HIS A 271 -14.81 -14.89 -4.25
CA HIS A 271 -13.60 -15.62 -4.63
C HIS A 271 -12.72 -14.85 -5.64
N TRP A 272 -13.31 -13.97 -6.47
CA TRP A 272 -12.55 -13.09 -7.36
C TRP A 272 -11.76 -12.05 -6.56
N TRP A 273 -12.36 -11.50 -5.51
CA TRP A 273 -11.68 -10.60 -4.59
C TRP A 273 -10.49 -11.26 -3.91
N GLN A 274 -10.62 -12.51 -3.48
CA GLN A 274 -9.51 -13.27 -2.90
C GLN A 274 -8.34 -13.45 -3.88
N ASP A 275 -8.64 -13.83 -5.13
CA ASP A 275 -7.63 -13.97 -6.17
C ASP A 275 -6.94 -12.65 -6.48
N LEU A 276 -7.71 -11.56 -6.54
CA LEU A 276 -7.20 -10.22 -6.77
C LEU A 276 -6.27 -9.75 -5.65
N PHE A 277 -6.66 -9.92 -4.40
CA PHE A 277 -5.85 -9.47 -3.27
C PHE A 277 -4.55 -10.26 -3.10
N ARG A 278 -4.48 -11.50 -3.56
CA ARG A 278 -3.20 -12.23 -3.68
C ARG A 278 -2.20 -11.50 -4.59
N ILE A 279 -2.69 -10.83 -5.63
CA ILE A 279 -1.85 -10.03 -6.53
C ILE A 279 -1.53 -8.67 -5.90
N VAL A 280 -2.50 -8.02 -5.29
CA VAL A 280 -2.35 -6.71 -4.64
C VAL A 280 -1.30 -6.76 -3.54
N PHE A 281 -1.33 -7.77 -2.68
CA PHE A 281 -0.36 -7.91 -1.60
C PHE A 281 1.07 -8.19 -2.09
N ARG A 282 1.27 -8.65 -3.32
CA ARG A 282 2.62 -8.77 -3.92
C ARG A 282 3.34 -7.42 -4.05
N ILE A 283 2.62 -6.31 -4.08
CA ILE A 283 3.21 -4.96 -4.05
C ILE A 283 4.11 -4.80 -2.81
N PHE A 284 3.72 -5.40 -1.69
CA PHE A 284 4.49 -5.39 -0.45
C PHE A 284 5.57 -6.47 -0.40
N ASP A 285 5.44 -7.57 -1.16
CA ASP A 285 6.41 -8.67 -1.21
C ASP A 285 7.70 -8.30 -1.94
N ASN A 286 7.67 -7.37 -2.89
CA ASN A 286 8.86 -6.89 -3.60
C ASN A 286 9.95 -6.34 -2.68
N MET A 287 9.58 -6.04 -1.46
CA MET A 287 10.48 -5.56 -0.41
C MET A 287 11.30 -6.65 0.27
N LYS A 288 10.94 -7.90 0.06
CA LYS A 288 11.64 -9.05 0.64
C LYS A 288 12.90 -9.43 -0.15
N LEU A 289 13.10 -8.83 -1.33
CA LEU A 289 14.28 -9.04 -2.15
C LEU A 289 15.48 -8.22 -1.60
N PRO A 290 16.68 -8.81 -1.51
CA PRO A 290 17.85 -8.20 -0.84
C PRO A 290 18.52 -7.07 -1.64
N GLU A 291 18.09 -6.79 -2.86
CA GLU A 291 18.77 -5.89 -3.78
C GLU A 291 18.31 -4.42 -3.61
N GLN A 292 19.27 -3.52 -3.44
CA GLN A 292 19.18 -2.04 -3.46
C GLN A 292 18.33 -1.38 -2.34
N GLN A 293 19.03 -0.99 -1.29
CA GLN A 293 18.42 -0.37 -0.11
C GLN A 293 17.73 0.99 -0.37
N THR A 294 18.21 1.77 -1.33
CA THR A 294 17.61 3.07 -1.70
C THR A 294 16.29 2.92 -2.44
N GLU A 295 16.22 1.95 -3.36
CA GLU A 295 14.98 1.64 -4.08
C GLU A 295 13.90 1.08 -3.14
N LYS A 296 14.32 0.31 -2.14
CA LYS A 296 13.42 -0.22 -1.11
C LYS A 296 12.75 0.89 -0.32
N ALA A 297 13.50 1.91 0.10
CA ALA A 297 12.97 3.04 0.84
C ALA A 297 11.99 3.88 0.01
N GLU A 298 12.35 4.15 -1.25
CA GLU A 298 11.46 4.83 -2.17
C GLU A 298 10.15 4.05 -2.38
N TRP A 299 10.26 2.73 -2.60
CA TRP A 299 9.10 1.85 -2.76
C TRP A 299 8.17 1.88 -1.54
N MET A 300 8.72 1.83 -0.32
CA MET A 300 7.96 1.94 0.92
C MET A 300 7.23 3.28 1.04
N THR A 301 7.97 4.36 0.80
CA THR A 301 7.45 5.72 0.98
C THR A 301 6.41 6.09 -0.07
N THR A 302 6.54 5.59 -1.28
CA THR A 302 5.67 5.93 -2.41
C THR A 302 4.63 4.86 -2.70
N THR A 303 5.06 3.70 -3.19
CA THR A 303 4.18 2.66 -3.73
C THR A 303 3.41 1.92 -2.65
N CYS A 304 4.10 1.43 -1.60
CA CYS A 304 3.42 0.76 -0.48
C CYS A 304 2.47 1.71 0.24
N ASN A 305 2.88 2.94 0.44
CA ASN A 305 2.07 3.95 1.10
C ASN A 305 0.78 4.24 0.33
N HIS A 306 0.89 4.49 -0.97
CA HIS A 306 -0.26 4.70 -1.85
C HIS A 306 -1.18 3.47 -1.89
N ALA A 307 -0.61 2.26 -2.05
CA ALA A 307 -1.37 1.02 -2.08
C ALA A 307 -2.13 0.79 -0.78
N LEU A 308 -1.53 1.09 0.37
CA LEU A 308 -2.14 0.87 1.67
C LEU A 308 -3.41 1.71 1.86
N TYR A 309 -3.37 3.00 1.52
CA TYR A 309 -4.56 3.86 1.56
C TYR A 309 -5.63 3.41 0.56
N ALA A 310 -5.22 3.04 -0.65
CA ALA A 310 -6.14 2.55 -1.68
C ALA A 310 -6.82 1.23 -1.27
N ILE A 311 -6.11 0.32 -0.60
CA ILE A 311 -6.67 -0.92 -0.02
C ILE A 311 -7.72 -0.58 1.04
N SER A 312 -7.41 0.34 1.95
CA SER A 312 -8.36 0.78 2.99
C SER A 312 -9.63 1.37 2.40
N ASP A 313 -9.51 2.17 1.34
CA ASP A 313 -10.64 2.75 0.63
C ASP A 313 -11.54 1.69 -0.03
N VAL A 314 -10.93 0.73 -0.73
CA VAL A 314 -11.67 -0.37 -1.38
C VAL A 314 -12.34 -1.26 -0.34
N PHE A 315 -11.65 -1.59 0.73
CA PHE A 315 -12.20 -2.37 1.83
C PHE A 315 -13.40 -1.68 2.46
N THR A 316 -13.33 -0.37 2.68
CA THR A 316 -14.44 0.43 3.21
C THR A 316 -15.63 0.46 2.25
N GLN A 317 -15.37 0.67 0.97
CA GLN A 317 -16.42 0.73 -0.05
C GLN A 317 -17.19 -0.60 -0.19
N TYR A 318 -16.50 -1.72 -0.07
CA TYR A 318 -17.07 -3.07 -0.26
C TYR A 318 -17.03 -3.91 1.03
N PHE A 319 -17.14 -3.27 2.18
CA PHE A 319 -16.99 -3.90 3.48
C PHE A 319 -17.83 -5.17 3.66
N GLU A 320 -19.11 -5.15 3.24
CA GLU A 320 -20.02 -6.28 3.38
C GLU A 320 -19.58 -7.52 2.59
N SER A 321 -18.93 -7.31 1.45
CA SER A 321 -18.40 -8.39 0.61
C SER A 321 -17.01 -8.85 1.03
N LEU A 322 -16.21 -7.98 1.64
CA LEU A 322 -14.80 -8.21 1.91
C LEU A 322 -14.48 -8.58 3.36
N SER A 323 -15.29 -8.17 4.31
CA SER A 323 -15.02 -8.37 5.74
C SER A 323 -14.79 -9.84 6.11
N ASP A 324 -15.61 -10.75 5.60
CA ASP A 324 -15.52 -12.17 5.90
C ASP A 324 -14.28 -12.86 5.29
N VAL A 325 -13.78 -12.33 4.17
CA VAL A 325 -12.78 -13.02 3.36
C VAL A 325 -11.40 -12.37 3.37
N LEU A 326 -11.29 -11.08 3.71
CA LEU A 326 -10.05 -10.31 3.61
C LEU A 326 -9.64 -9.57 4.88
N LEU A 327 -10.48 -9.50 5.91
CA LEU A 327 -10.16 -8.74 7.11
C LEU A 327 -8.84 -9.21 7.76
N ASP A 328 -8.67 -10.50 7.92
CA ASP A 328 -7.48 -11.07 8.56
C ASP A 328 -6.21 -10.74 7.77
N ASP A 329 -6.27 -10.82 6.43
CA ASP A 329 -5.16 -10.49 5.54
C ASP A 329 -4.82 -8.99 5.57
N ILE A 330 -5.85 -8.14 5.63
CA ILE A 330 -5.68 -6.68 5.72
C ILE A 330 -5.07 -6.29 7.06
N LEU A 331 -5.56 -6.84 8.16
CA LEU A 331 -4.99 -6.61 9.49
C LEU A 331 -3.53 -7.10 9.58
N ALA A 332 -3.22 -8.26 9.00
CA ALA A 332 -1.85 -8.77 8.91
C ALA A 332 -0.94 -7.85 8.08
N GLN A 333 -1.45 -7.29 6.98
CA GLN A 333 -0.70 -6.36 6.15
C GLN A 333 -0.48 -5.01 6.85
N LEU A 334 -1.46 -4.49 7.57
CA LEU A 334 -1.32 -3.29 8.41
C LEU A 334 -0.29 -3.51 9.51
N TYR A 335 -0.36 -4.64 10.21
CA TYR A 335 0.63 -5.04 11.21
C TYR A 335 2.05 -5.05 10.62
N TRP A 336 2.21 -5.68 9.45
CA TRP A 336 3.50 -5.71 8.75
C TRP A 336 4.03 -4.32 8.41
N CYS A 337 3.18 -3.42 7.90
CA CYS A 337 3.55 -2.05 7.56
C CYS A 337 4.05 -1.26 8.78
N VAL A 338 3.38 -1.42 9.92
CA VAL A 338 3.75 -0.73 11.17
C VAL A 338 5.10 -1.21 11.71
N GLN A 339 5.50 -2.44 11.42
CA GLN A 339 6.79 -3.01 11.87
C GLN A 339 8.00 -2.58 11.01
N GLN A 340 7.79 -1.85 9.92
CA GLN A 340 8.89 -1.48 9.02
C GLN A 340 9.76 -0.35 9.56
N ASP A 341 11.04 -0.34 9.14
CA ASP A 341 12.02 0.71 9.47
C ASP A 341 11.83 1.97 8.60
N ASN A 342 10.62 2.26 8.21
CA ASN A 342 10.24 3.45 7.46
C ASN A 342 9.13 4.17 8.23
N GLU A 343 9.43 5.36 8.74
CA GLU A 343 8.50 6.13 9.57
C GLU A 343 7.18 6.41 8.85
N GLN A 344 7.25 6.81 7.58
CA GLN A 344 6.06 7.17 6.83
C GLN A 344 5.14 5.96 6.62
N LEU A 345 5.69 4.81 6.25
CA LEU A 345 4.89 3.58 6.09
C LEU A 345 4.32 3.10 7.43
N ALA A 346 5.10 3.15 8.50
CA ALA A 346 4.64 2.76 9.83
C ALA A 346 3.49 3.64 10.32
N ARG A 347 3.61 4.96 10.15
CA ARG A 347 2.52 5.91 10.48
C ARG A 347 1.29 5.71 9.62
N SER A 348 1.48 5.46 8.32
CA SER A 348 0.36 5.16 7.42
C SER A 348 -0.34 3.86 7.77
N GLY A 349 0.38 2.87 8.27
CA GLY A 349 -0.20 1.64 8.81
C GLY A 349 -1.16 1.91 9.98
N THR A 350 -0.76 2.74 10.94
CA THR A 350 -1.63 3.14 12.06
C THR A 350 -2.82 3.99 11.60
N ASN A 351 -2.61 4.93 10.69
CA ASN A 351 -3.68 5.76 10.14
C ASN A 351 -4.70 4.95 9.35
N CYS A 352 -4.25 3.97 8.56
CA CYS A 352 -5.16 3.09 7.83
C CYS A 352 -5.95 2.18 8.77
N LEU A 353 -5.34 1.69 9.85
CA LEU A 353 -6.05 0.93 10.88
C LEU A 353 -7.14 1.79 11.54
N GLU A 354 -6.83 3.04 11.89
CA GLU A 354 -7.78 4.02 12.41
C GLU A 354 -8.94 4.24 11.43
N ASN A 355 -8.64 4.49 10.15
CA ASN A 355 -9.66 4.71 9.12
C ASN A 355 -10.57 3.50 8.91
N VAL A 356 -10.02 2.29 8.88
CA VAL A 356 -10.80 1.05 8.76
C VAL A 356 -11.81 0.93 9.90
N VAL A 357 -11.39 1.26 11.13
CA VAL A 357 -12.26 1.18 12.31
C VAL A 357 -13.28 2.32 12.32
N ILE A 358 -12.86 3.57 12.12
CA ILE A 358 -13.78 4.72 12.18
C ILE A 358 -14.85 4.64 11.09
N LEU A 359 -14.48 4.20 9.88
CA LEU A 359 -15.41 4.17 8.74
C LEU A 359 -16.32 2.92 8.74
N ASN A 360 -15.93 1.84 9.41
CA ASN A 360 -16.66 0.57 9.34
C ASN A 360 -17.07 0.01 10.72
N GLY A 361 -16.57 0.58 11.80
CA GLY A 361 -16.75 0.02 13.16
C GLY A 361 -18.21 -0.19 13.58
N GLU A 362 -19.12 0.64 13.07
CA GLU A 362 -20.56 0.47 13.30
C GLU A 362 -21.12 -0.84 12.73
N LYS A 363 -20.47 -1.37 11.69
CA LYS A 363 -20.84 -2.61 11.00
C LYS A 363 -20.09 -3.83 11.55
N PHE A 364 -19.16 -3.64 12.47
CA PHE A 364 -18.35 -4.71 13.01
C PHE A 364 -19.18 -5.65 13.90
N THR A 365 -19.02 -6.95 13.69
CA THR A 365 -19.49 -7.96 14.61
C THR A 365 -18.60 -8.01 15.86
N PRO A 366 -19.05 -8.58 16.99
CA PRO A 366 -18.19 -8.77 18.15
C PRO A 366 -16.88 -9.50 17.83
N GLU A 367 -16.92 -10.50 16.94
CA GLU A 367 -15.73 -11.22 16.48
C GLU A 367 -14.78 -10.33 15.68
N THR A 368 -15.31 -9.48 14.81
CA THR A 368 -14.52 -8.50 14.06
C THR A 368 -13.83 -7.51 14.99
N TRP A 369 -14.54 -7.05 16.03
CA TRP A 369 -13.96 -6.20 17.06
C TRP A 369 -12.84 -6.90 17.83
N ASP A 370 -13.03 -8.17 18.19
CA ASP A 370 -11.99 -8.95 18.89
C ASP A 370 -10.72 -9.10 18.04
N LYS A 371 -10.85 -9.42 16.76
CA LYS A 371 -9.74 -9.52 15.82
C LYS A 371 -8.99 -8.18 15.70
N THR A 372 -9.72 -7.09 15.56
CA THR A 372 -9.15 -5.74 15.43
C THR A 372 -8.46 -5.30 16.72
N CYS A 373 -9.09 -5.48 17.88
CA CYS A 373 -8.48 -5.17 19.17
C CYS A 373 -7.23 -6.03 19.43
N ASN A 374 -7.24 -7.31 19.08
CA ASN A 374 -6.07 -8.17 19.22
C ASN A 374 -4.92 -7.72 18.30
N CYS A 375 -5.21 -7.32 17.07
CA CYS A 375 -4.20 -6.74 16.16
C CYS A 375 -3.58 -5.48 16.76
N MET A 376 -4.38 -4.57 17.33
CA MET A 376 -3.88 -3.37 18.02
C MET A 376 -3.01 -3.72 19.22
N LEU A 377 -3.43 -4.69 20.03
CA LEU A 377 -2.67 -5.22 21.16
C LEU A 377 -1.28 -5.70 20.73
N ASP A 378 -1.21 -6.49 19.64
CA ASP A 378 0.03 -7.04 19.13
C ASP A 378 0.94 -5.93 18.59
N ILE A 379 0.39 -4.95 17.89
CA ILE A 379 1.13 -3.77 17.44
C ILE A 379 1.69 -2.99 18.64
N PHE A 380 0.89 -2.73 19.67
CA PHE A 380 1.36 -2.04 20.87
C PHE A 380 2.53 -2.77 21.54
N LYS A 381 2.40 -4.06 21.78
CA LYS A 381 3.43 -4.87 22.44
C LYS A 381 4.74 -4.90 21.64
N THR A 382 4.65 -5.05 20.32
CA THR A 382 5.83 -5.18 19.46
C THR A 382 6.52 -3.83 19.16
N THR A 383 5.81 -2.73 19.33
CA THR A 383 6.35 -1.39 19.07
C THR A 383 6.82 -0.64 20.31
N ILE A 384 6.67 -1.20 21.52
CA ILE A 384 7.32 -0.64 22.70
C ILE A 384 8.86 -0.80 22.54
N PRO A 385 9.62 0.30 22.51
CA PRO A 385 11.06 0.23 22.23
C PRO A 385 11.87 -0.12 23.50
N HIS A 386 11.67 -1.32 24.06
CA HIS A 386 12.32 -1.77 25.30
C HIS A 386 13.83 -1.61 25.29
N ALA A 387 14.47 -1.76 24.12
CA ALA A 387 15.91 -1.60 23.97
C ALA A 387 16.40 -0.17 24.30
N LEU A 388 15.55 0.85 24.31
CA LEU A 388 15.94 2.19 24.77
C LEU A 388 16.36 2.24 26.24
N LEU A 389 15.87 1.32 27.06
CA LEU A 389 16.23 1.26 28.50
C LEU A 389 17.62 0.65 28.72
N THR A 390 18.13 -0.13 27.78
CA THR A 390 19.37 -0.90 27.92
C THR A 390 20.42 -0.56 26.88
N TRP A 391 20.09 0.22 25.87
CA TRP A 391 21.00 0.56 24.79
C TRP A 391 22.26 1.28 25.29
N ARG A 392 23.44 0.87 24.77
CA ARG A 392 24.75 1.46 25.02
C ARG A 392 25.50 1.63 23.70
N PRO A 393 26.32 2.70 23.52
CA PRO A 393 27.19 2.81 22.36
C PRO A 393 28.26 1.73 22.36
N ALA A 394 28.66 1.25 21.18
CA ALA A 394 29.74 0.26 21.05
C ALA A 394 31.08 0.83 21.62
N GLY A 395 31.70 0.08 22.49
CA GLY A 395 32.96 0.48 23.14
C GLY A 395 32.84 0.97 24.59
N ALA A 396 31.66 1.01 25.17
CA ALA A 396 31.47 1.14 26.61
C ALA A 396 31.73 -0.24 27.27
N GLU A 397 32.83 -0.38 28.00
CA GLU A 397 33.20 -1.63 28.69
C GLU A 397 32.13 -2.02 29.72
N GLY A 398 31.65 -3.28 29.64
CA GLY A 398 30.90 -3.94 30.70
C GLY A 398 29.72 -4.76 30.23
N ASP A 399 29.93 -6.06 30.25
CA ASP A 399 29.05 -7.23 30.22
C ASP A 399 28.75 -7.92 28.86
N PRO A 400 28.86 -9.27 28.82
CA PRO A 400 28.63 -10.06 27.63
C PRO A 400 27.13 -10.12 27.30
N MET A 401 26.82 -9.81 26.05
CA MET A 401 25.46 -9.84 25.50
C MET A 401 24.84 -11.24 25.49
N THR A 402 23.56 -11.31 25.79
CA THR A 402 22.80 -12.57 25.70
C THR A 402 22.44 -12.91 24.24
N PRO A 403 22.23 -14.21 23.91
CA PRO A 403 21.88 -14.65 22.54
C PRO A 403 20.61 -14.00 21.97
N GLN A 404 19.72 -13.49 22.79
CA GLN A 404 18.48 -12.81 22.38
C GLN A 404 18.75 -11.44 21.74
N ASP A 405 19.80 -10.75 22.22
CA ASP A 405 20.22 -9.45 21.67
C ASP A 405 20.79 -9.55 20.25
N ILE A 406 21.27 -10.75 19.87
CA ILE A 406 21.83 -11.02 18.53
C ILE A 406 20.72 -11.24 17.50
N SER A 407 19.58 -11.83 17.91
CA SER A 407 18.42 -12.05 17.05
C SER A 407 17.77 -10.74 16.59
N ASP A 408 17.65 -9.76 17.49
CA ASP A 408 17.11 -8.45 17.17
C ASP A 408 18.03 -7.61 16.26
N ARG A 409 19.35 -7.91 16.26
CA ARG A 409 20.32 -7.26 15.37
C ARG A 409 20.26 -7.71 13.91
N GLN A 410 19.78 -8.92 13.63
CA GLN A 410 19.74 -9.46 12.26
C GLN A 410 18.53 -9.00 11.43
N LEU A 411 17.53 -8.38 12.04
CA LEU A 411 16.26 -8.04 11.37
C LEU A 411 16.18 -6.61 10.82
N VAL A 412 17.21 -5.78 10.95
CA VAL A 412 17.12 -4.34 10.63
C VAL A 412 17.96 -3.96 9.43
N CYS A 413 17.31 -3.64 8.32
CA CYS A 413 17.90 -3.01 7.15
C CYS A 413 17.23 -1.68 6.76
N THR A 414 18.03 -0.62 6.78
CA THR A 414 18.09 0.66 6.02
C THR A 414 17.03 1.75 6.17
N VAL A 415 17.48 2.96 6.37
CA VAL A 415 17.43 4.26 5.66
C VAL A 415 17.42 5.47 6.56
N GLY A 416 17.93 6.62 6.08
CA GLY A 416 18.23 7.87 6.75
C GLY A 416 17.14 8.47 7.66
N LEU A 417 17.57 9.15 8.70
CA LEU A 417 16.77 9.73 9.77
C LEU A 417 15.83 10.85 9.29
N PRO A 418 14.53 10.76 9.52
CA PRO A 418 13.63 11.89 9.33
C PRO A 418 13.73 12.90 10.49
N VAL A 419 13.67 14.16 10.15
CA VAL A 419 13.84 15.31 11.07
C VAL A 419 12.72 15.42 12.11
N SER A 420 11.54 14.89 11.84
CA SER A 420 10.42 14.83 12.77
C SER A 420 10.73 14.11 14.09
N LEU A 421 11.69 13.20 14.07
CA LEU A 421 12.10 12.39 15.22
C LEU A 421 12.90 13.16 16.28
N VAL A 422 13.74 14.10 15.84
CA VAL A 422 14.52 14.97 16.74
C VAL A 422 13.56 15.90 17.51
N TYR A 423 12.49 16.33 16.88
CA TYR A 423 11.47 17.17 17.50
C TYR A 423 10.64 16.47 18.58
N LEU A 424 10.41 15.17 18.42
CA LEU A 424 9.58 14.40 19.34
C LEU A 424 10.23 14.22 20.72
N LEU A 425 11.55 14.08 20.72
CA LEU A 425 12.34 13.89 21.94
C LEU A 425 12.76 15.19 22.63
N CYS A 426 12.63 16.32 21.94
CA CYS A 426 13.09 17.62 22.41
C CYS A 426 11.98 18.62 22.79
N GLN A 427 10.74 18.19 23.07
CA GLN A 427 9.60 19.09 23.35
C GLN A 427 9.41 20.18 22.30
N ILE A 428 8.57 20.00 21.29
CA ILE A 428 8.21 21.13 20.45
C ILE A 428 6.73 21.08 20.06
N ARG A 429 6.10 22.17 20.37
CA ARG A 429 4.78 22.74 20.06
C ARG A 429 3.81 21.95 19.17
N PRO A 430 2.49 22.10 19.38
CA PRO A 430 1.46 21.38 18.64
C PRO A 430 1.54 21.66 17.15
N TYR A 431 1.41 20.58 16.37
CA TYR A 431 1.36 20.64 14.93
C TYR A 431 0.13 21.43 14.47
N SER A 432 0.36 22.58 13.91
CA SER A 432 -0.52 23.22 12.96
C SER A 432 0.32 23.71 11.78
N ASN A 433 0.03 23.19 10.61
CA ASN A 433 0.47 23.67 9.29
C ASN A 433 1.98 23.65 9.02
N ILE A 434 2.52 22.53 8.58
CA ILE A 434 3.68 22.54 7.71
C ILE A 434 3.26 21.93 6.37
N THR A 435 2.88 22.83 5.47
CA THR A 435 2.79 22.55 4.05
C THR A 435 4.17 22.22 3.49
N GLN A 436 4.17 21.41 2.48
CA GLN A 436 5.23 20.82 1.65
C GLN A 436 6.45 21.70 1.30
N TYR A 437 6.51 22.95 1.78
CA TYR A 437 7.57 23.93 1.42
C TYR A 437 8.86 23.86 2.27
N HIS A 438 8.91 23.03 3.31
CA HIS A 438 10.07 22.91 4.19
C HIS A 438 10.85 21.59 4.08
N ALA A 439 10.42 20.65 3.24
CA ALA A 439 11.13 19.37 3.06
C ALA A 439 12.52 19.53 2.43
N ASP A 440 12.72 20.53 1.56
CA ASP A 440 13.97 20.71 0.80
C ASP A 440 15.11 21.41 1.56
N LYS A 441 14.82 21.98 2.73
CA LYS A 441 15.85 22.69 3.53
C LYS A 441 16.38 21.93 4.75
N ILE A 442 15.85 20.76 5.04
CA ILE A 442 16.15 20.01 6.27
C ILE A 442 17.00 18.74 6.02
N THR A 443 17.44 18.51 4.79
CA THR A 443 18.30 17.36 4.42
C THR A 443 19.74 17.43 4.96
N SER A 444 20.09 18.41 5.77
CA SER A 444 21.41 18.52 6.40
C SER A 444 21.40 18.43 7.94
N ALA A 445 20.41 17.77 8.53
CA ALA A 445 20.46 17.47 9.96
C ALA A 445 21.57 16.43 10.23
N HIS A 446 22.61 16.86 10.92
CA HIS A 446 23.79 16.07 11.24
C HIS A 446 23.42 14.74 11.91
N VAL A 447 23.70 13.64 11.20
CA VAL A 447 23.85 12.31 11.80
C VAL A 447 24.98 12.41 12.85
N PRO A 448 24.82 11.86 14.06
CA PRO A 448 25.86 11.85 15.05
C PRO A 448 27.15 11.24 14.49
N SER A 449 28.21 11.99 14.41
CA SER A 449 29.50 11.62 13.81
C SER A 449 30.29 10.57 14.64
N GLY A 450 29.66 9.92 15.61
CA GLY A 450 30.31 8.98 16.53
C GLY A 450 29.74 7.58 16.56
N LEU A 451 28.67 7.28 15.83
CA LEU A 451 28.05 5.94 15.79
C LEU A 451 28.40 5.20 14.50
N ASN A 452 28.67 3.89 14.60
CA ASN A 452 28.82 3.03 13.45
C ASN A 452 27.49 2.89 12.68
N PHE A 453 27.55 2.65 11.37
CA PHE A 453 26.37 2.54 10.50
C PHE A 453 25.28 1.56 11.02
N PRO A 454 25.58 0.36 11.54
CA PRO A 454 24.61 -0.54 12.16
C PRO A 454 23.92 0.04 13.40
N GLU A 455 24.66 0.79 14.22
CA GLU A 455 24.13 1.41 15.45
C GLU A 455 23.17 2.56 15.14
N GLN A 456 23.48 3.34 14.11
CA GLN A 456 22.60 4.41 13.62
C GLN A 456 21.26 3.85 13.15
N ARG A 457 21.26 2.68 12.51
CA ARG A 457 20.05 2.01 12.04
C ARG A 457 19.19 1.47 13.16
N LEU A 458 19.81 0.75 14.11
CA LEU A 458 19.10 0.24 15.28
C LEU A 458 18.43 1.38 16.04
N PHE A 459 19.17 2.46 16.20
CA PHE A 459 18.70 3.63 16.89
C PHE A 459 17.53 4.30 16.15
N SER A 460 17.64 4.45 14.83
CA SER A 460 16.56 4.96 13.99
C SER A 460 15.28 4.13 14.12
N ALA A 461 15.40 2.81 14.11
CA ALA A 461 14.26 1.90 14.28
C ALA A 461 13.58 2.07 15.66
N LEU A 462 14.38 2.26 16.73
CA LEU A 462 13.83 2.52 18.07
C LEU A 462 13.05 3.84 18.13
N LEU A 463 13.52 4.86 17.43
CA LEU A 463 12.85 6.14 17.35
C LEU A 463 11.53 6.05 16.56
N ILE A 464 11.51 5.30 15.46
CA ILE A 464 10.28 5.04 14.72
C ILE A 464 9.25 4.35 15.62
N LYS A 465 9.66 3.39 16.44
CA LYS A 465 8.77 2.77 17.42
C LYS A 465 8.19 3.78 18.42
N CYS A 466 8.97 4.77 18.88
CA CYS A 466 8.45 5.85 19.75
C CYS A 466 7.37 6.68 19.03
N VAL A 467 7.57 6.99 17.75
CA VAL A 467 6.57 7.70 16.94
C VAL A 467 5.31 6.87 16.81
N VAL A 468 5.44 5.59 16.47
CA VAL A 468 4.33 4.65 16.33
C VAL A 468 3.55 4.54 17.64
N GLN A 469 4.20 4.47 18.79
CA GLN A 469 3.50 4.46 20.10
C GLN A 469 2.62 5.69 20.29
N LEU A 470 3.10 6.88 19.92
CA LEU A 470 2.30 8.11 20.00
C LEU A 470 1.11 8.10 19.03
N GLU A 471 1.33 7.65 17.80
CA GLU A 471 0.25 7.50 16.81
C GLU A 471 -0.80 6.49 17.28
N LEU A 472 -0.39 5.36 17.87
CA LEU A 472 -1.32 4.36 18.40
C LEU A 472 -2.14 4.87 19.57
N ILE A 473 -1.53 5.62 20.49
CA ILE A 473 -2.26 6.27 21.59
C ILE A 473 -3.33 7.20 21.03
N GLN A 474 -2.95 7.98 20.01
CA GLN A 474 -3.88 8.87 19.33
C GLN A 474 -4.97 8.11 18.59
N THR A 475 -4.61 7.01 17.92
CA THR A 475 -5.55 6.13 17.21
C THR A 475 -6.59 5.56 18.16
N ILE A 476 -6.21 5.09 19.37
CA ILE A 476 -7.17 4.61 20.37
C ILE A 476 -8.09 5.76 20.79
N ASP A 477 -7.56 6.93 21.10
CA ASP A 477 -8.36 8.09 21.52
C ASP A 477 -9.37 8.49 20.43
N ASN A 478 -8.94 8.55 19.18
CA ASN A 478 -9.81 8.86 18.04
C ASN A 478 -10.87 7.80 17.78
N MET A 479 -10.50 6.52 17.88
CA MET A 479 -11.42 5.40 17.65
C MET A 479 -12.50 5.35 18.74
N VAL A 480 -12.10 5.48 19.99
CA VAL A 480 -13.04 5.33 21.12
C VAL A 480 -13.96 6.55 21.25
N PHE A 481 -13.43 7.76 21.04
CA PHE A 481 -14.15 9.00 21.32
C PHE A 481 -14.47 9.85 20.10
N PHE A 482 -13.45 10.32 19.36
CA PHE A 482 -13.61 11.26 18.26
C PHE A 482 -12.57 11.10 17.16
N PRO A 483 -12.94 11.32 15.87
CA PRO A 483 -11.97 11.45 14.80
C PRO A 483 -11.03 12.66 15.01
N ALA A 484 -9.77 12.53 14.61
CA ALA A 484 -8.74 13.57 14.77
C ALA A 484 -9.07 14.93 14.12
N THR A 485 -9.98 14.96 13.15
CA THR A 485 -10.43 16.17 12.44
C THR A 485 -11.24 17.12 13.31
N SER A 486 -11.90 16.63 14.36
CA SER A 486 -12.72 17.47 15.26
C SER A 486 -11.88 18.20 16.33
N ARG A 487 -10.61 17.84 16.50
CA ARG A 487 -9.75 18.41 17.57
C ARG A 487 -9.48 19.91 17.44
N LYS A 488 -9.44 20.48 16.25
CA LYS A 488 -9.26 21.94 16.10
C LYS A 488 -10.49 22.69 16.60
N GLU A 489 -11.65 22.15 16.26
CA GLU A 489 -12.94 22.70 16.71
C GLU A 489 -13.12 22.48 18.21
N ASP A 490 -12.65 21.36 18.75
CA ASP A 490 -12.71 21.05 20.17
C ASP A 490 -11.79 21.95 21.03
N VAL A 491 -10.58 22.26 20.53
CA VAL A 491 -9.66 23.20 21.22
C VAL A 491 -10.21 24.62 21.17
N GLU A 492 -10.81 25.03 20.07
CA GLU A 492 -11.47 26.33 19.93
C GLU A 492 -12.74 26.40 20.77
N ASN A 493 -13.53 25.32 20.81
CA ASN A 493 -14.73 25.19 21.65
C ASN A 493 -14.38 25.08 23.14
N LEU A 494 -13.29 24.37 23.50
CA LEU A 494 -12.80 24.32 24.89
C LEU A 494 -12.31 25.68 25.35
N ALA A 495 -11.63 26.43 24.49
CA ALA A 495 -11.19 27.80 24.77
C ALA A 495 -12.36 28.79 24.85
N ALA A 496 -13.44 28.54 24.09
CA ALA A 496 -14.68 29.29 24.18
C ALA A 496 -15.49 28.90 25.44
N ALA A 497 -15.60 27.61 25.76
CA ALA A 497 -16.27 27.11 26.95
C ALA A 497 -15.56 27.50 28.26
N GLN A 498 -14.21 27.66 28.24
CA GLN A 498 -13.47 28.23 29.36
C GLN A 498 -13.76 29.73 29.58
N ARG A 499 -14.20 30.44 28.53
CA ARG A 499 -14.64 31.84 28.64
C ARG A 499 -16.08 31.95 29.14
N ASP A 500 -16.94 30.96 28.81
CA ASP A 500 -18.37 30.97 29.14
C ASP A 500 -18.74 29.96 30.25
N ALA A 501 -17.79 29.47 31.04
CA ALA A 501 -17.87 28.30 31.92
C ALA A 501 -18.82 28.41 33.12
N LEU A 502 -19.72 29.38 33.16
CA LEU A 502 -20.73 29.47 34.24
C LEU A 502 -22.10 28.91 33.84
N ASP A 503 -22.43 28.72 32.58
CA ASP A 503 -23.77 28.34 32.14
C ASP A 503 -23.92 27.13 31.20
N ALA A 504 -22.86 26.41 30.84
CA ALA A 504 -22.90 25.41 29.78
C ALA A 504 -22.72 23.94 30.26
N ALA A 505 -23.39 23.53 31.33
CA ALA A 505 -23.31 22.14 31.79
C ALA A 505 -24.09 21.13 30.91
N ASP A 506 -25.06 21.58 30.12
CA ASP A 506 -25.96 20.69 29.37
C ASP A 506 -25.61 20.45 27.90
N VAL A 507 -24.70 21.23 27.27
CA VAL A 507 -24.38 21.11 25.83
C VAL A 507 -23.26 20.10 25.55
N LEU A 508 -22.48 19.69 26.55
CA LEU A 508 -21.34 18.80 26.40
C LEU A 508 -21.69 17.29 26.29
N VAL A 509 -22.93 16.92 26.49
CA VAL A 509 -23.35 15.49 26.51
C VAL A 509 -23.65 14.96 25.10
N GLU A 510 -24.14 15.78 24.19
CA GLU A 510 -24.53 15.33 22.83
C GLU A 510 -23.36 15.15 21.85
N THR A 511 -22.21 15.80 22.07
CA THR A 511 -21.04 15.68 21.18
C THR A 511 -20.15 14.48 21.51
N GLN A 512 -20.39 13.76 22.60
CA GLN A 512 -19.57 12.64 23.07
C GLN A 512 -19.86 11.29 22.38
N ASP A 513 -20.90 11.18 21.58
CA ASP A 513 -21.36 9.90 21.01
C ASP A 513 -20.88 9.57 19.59
N GLN A 514 -19.94 10.33 19.01
CA GLN A 514 -19.46 10.11 17.63
C GLN A 514 -18.40 9.02 17.48
N GLY A 515 -17.79 8.55 18.58
CA GLY A 515 -16.78 7.49 18.55
C GLY A 515 -17.36 6.08 18.61
N MET A 516 -16.47 5.10 18.55
CA MET A 516 -16.83 3.67 18.57
C MET A 516 -17.05 3.11 19.99
N TYR A 517 -17.00 3.93 21.02
CA TYR A 517 -17.16 3.52 22.43
C TYR A 517 -18.36 2.59 22.65
N ARG A 518 -19.52 2.94 22.10
CA ARG A 518 -20.77 2.19 22.29
C ARG A 518 -20.77 0.79 21.68
N TYR A 519 -19.91 0.55 20.67
CA TYR A 519 -19.81 -0.73 19.98
C TYR A 519 -18.79 -1.68 20.61
N LEU A 520 -17.91 -1.18 21.47
CA LEU A 520 -16.89 -1.94 22.16
C LEU A 520 -17.45 -2.57 23.45
N THR A 521 -17.16 -3.84 23.71
CA THR A 521 -17.47 -4.48 24.98
C THR A 521 -16.56 -3.96 26.09
N SER A 522 -16.96 -4.17 27.36
CA SER A 522 -16.12 -3.79 28.49
C SER A 522 -14.77 -4.50 28.50
N GLU A 523 -14.71 -5.77 28.08
CA GLU A 523 -13.46 -6.53 27.96
C GLU A 523 -12.53 -5.93 26.89
N GLN A 524 -13.08 -5.54 25.74
CA GLN A 524 -12.32 -4.89 24.66
C GLN A 524 -11.75 -3.55 25.12
N LEU A 525 -12.54 -2.74 25.81
CA LEU A 525 -12.07 -1.48 26.41
C LEU A 525 -10.97 -1.71 27.45
N PHE A 526 -11.07 -2.76 28.28
CA PHE A 526 -10.01 -3.11 29.24
C PHE A 526 -8.73 -3.55 28.52
N LYS A 527 -8.81 -4.28 27.41
CA LYS A 527 -7.64 -4.63 26.59
C LYS A 527 -6.93 -3.38 26.05
N LEU A 528 -7.69 -2.43 25.51
CA LEU A 528 -7.13 -1.16 25.03
C LEU A 528 -6.53 -0.33 26.19
N LEU A 529 -7.18 -0.30 27.33
CA LEU A 529 -6.66 0.34 28.53
C LEU A 529 -5.34 -0.28 28.97
N ASP A 530 -5.24 -1.61 29.00
CA ASP A 530 -4.00 -2.31 29.40
C ASP A 530 -2.84 -1.96 28.46
N CYS A 531 -3.08 -1.82 27.15
CA CYS A 531 -2.07 -1.31 26.19
C CYS A 531 -1.59 0.10 26.54
N LEU A 532 -2.52 1.00 26.80
CA LEU A 532 -2.22 2.39 27.16
C LEU A 532 -1.41 2.47 28.45
N LEU A 533 -1.78 1.69 29.47
CA LEU A 533 -1.08 1.65 30.75
C LEU A 533 0.33 1.02 30.62
N GLU A 534 0.50 0.02 29.76
CA GLU A 534 1.83 -0.56 29.48
C GLU A 534 2.74 0.47 28.80
N SER A 535 2.23 1.17 27.78
CA SER A 535 2.94 2.28 27.11
C SER A 535 3.29 3.40 28.10
N HIS A 536 2.35 3.76 28.98
CA HIS A 536 2.59 4.73 30.06
C HIS A 536 3.71 4.29 31.01
N ARG A 537 3.68 3.06 31.52
CA ARG A 537 4.70 2.52 32.43
C ARG A 537 6.08 2.50 31.80
N PHE A 538 6.16 2.12 30.54
CA PHE A 538 7.41 2.15 29.76
C PHE A 538 7.97 3.59 29.67
N ALA A 539 7.15 4.55 29.26
CA ALA A 539 7.56 5.95 29.12
C ALA A 539 7.98 6.55 30.48
N LYS A 540 7.25 6.24 31.54
CA LYS A 540 7.55 6.61 32.94
C LYS A 540 8.91 6.05 33.39
N ALA A 541 9.16 4.75 33.14
CA ALA A 541 10.43 4.10 33.49
C ALA A 541 11.61 4.74 32.73
N PHE A 542 11.43 5.05 31.44
CA PHE A 542 12.43 5.73 30.64
C PHE A 542 12.71 7.15 31.16
N ASN A 543 11.67 7.92 31.45
CA ASN A 543 11.80 9.30 31.94
C ASN A 543 12.46 9.37 33.32
N ALA A 544 12.21 8.38 34.18
CA ALA A 544 12.84 8.27 35.51
C ALA A 544 14.33 7.87 35.42
N ASN A 545 14.76 7.20 34.35
CA ASN A 545 16.15 6.73 34.19
C ASN A 545 17.06 7.83 33.63
N ASN A 546 17.49 8.73 34.53
CA ASN A 546 18.32 9.88 34.15
C ASN A 546 19.70 9.47 33.63
N GLU A 547 20.25 8.35 34.07
CA GLU A 547 21.55 7.83 33.60
C GLU A 547 21.42 7.40 32.12
N GLN A 548 20.43 6.62 31.80
CA GLN A 548 20.17 6.16 30.43
C GLN A 548 19.89 7.34 29.48
N ARG A 549 19.08 8.29 29.90
CA ARG A 549 18.78 9.51 29.14
C ARG A 549 20.07 10.35 28.91
N THR A 550 20.98 10.40 29.89
CA THR A 550 22.25 11.06 29.74
C THR A 550 23.19 10.33 28.79
N THR A 551 23.19 8.99 28.82
CA THR A 551 23.96 8.14 27.90
C THR A 551 23.50 8.35 26.45
N LEU A 552 22.22 8.33 26.21
CA LEU A 552 21.64 8.62 24.90
C LEU A 552 21.95 10.04 24.43
N TRP A 553 21.84 11.02 25.31
CA TRP A 553 22.19 12.43 24.99
C TRP A 553 23.64 12.62 24.60
N LYS A 554 24.56 11.98 25.32
CA LYS A 554 26.01 12.00 25.01
C LYS A 554 26.34 11.30 23.70
N ALA A 555 25.61 10.22 23.38
CA ALA A 555 25.82 9.41 22.18
C ALA A 555 25.39 10.10 20.88
N GLY A 556 24.65 11.19 20.93
CA GLY A 556 24.31 11.93 19.72
C GLY A 556 23.00 12.71 19.74
N PHE A 557 22.19 12.58 20.79
CA PHE A 557 20.98 13.39 20.95
C PHE A 557 21.35 14.81 21.46
N LYS A 558 21.96 15.59 20.62
CA LYS A 558 22.34 16.98 20.96
C LYS A 558 21.14 17.93 20.81
N GLY A 559 19.99 17.60 21.38
CA GLY A 559 18.90 18.54 21.56
C GLY A 559 19.19 19.55 22.68
N LYS A 560 18.36 20.57 22.83
CA LYS A 560 18.43 21.54 23.92
C LYS A 560 18.29 20.90 25.32
N SER A 561 17.67 19.73 25.38
CA SER A 561 17.42 18.95 26.60
C SER A 561 17.70 17.47 26.38
N LYS A 562 17.83 16.70 27.47
CA LYS A 562 17.96 15.25 27.43
C LYS A 562 16.68 14.63 26.80
N PRO A 563 16.81 13.54 26.02
CA PRO A 563 15.64 12.88 25.43
C PRO A 563 14.65 12.46 26.51
N ASN A 564 13.36 12.62 26.22
CA ASN A 564 12.29 12.19 27.09
C ASN A 564 11.09 11.67 26.28
N LEU A 565 10.25 10.88 26.93
CA LEU A 565 9.00 10.36 26.40
C LEU A 565 7.79 10.96 27.17
N LEU A 566 7.90 12.20 27.58
CA LEU A 566 6.90 12.86 28.41
C LEU A 566 5.52 12.91 27.74
N LYS A 567 5.48 13.19 26.44
CA LYS A 567 4.22 13.18 25.70
C LYS A 567 3.60 11.79 25.64
N GLN A 568 4.38 10.73 25.47
CA GLN A 568 3.87 9.35 25.52
C GLN A 568 3.36 9.01 26.92
N GLU A 569 4.11 9.36 27.96
CA GLU A 569 3.75 9.14 29.36
C GLU A 569 2.41 9.79 29.73
N THR A 570 2.23 11.06 29.39
CA THR A 570 1.03 11.82 29.76
C THR A 570 -0.17 11.51 28.85
N SER A 571 0.01 11.37 27.54
CA SER A 571 -1.09 11.12 26.61
C SER A 571 -1.68 9.73 26.78
N SER A 572 -0.86 8.71 27.05
CA SER A 572 -1.34 7.35 27.29
C SER A 572 -2.18 7.27 28.57
N LEU A 573 -1.72 7.91 29.63
CA LEU A 573 -2.46 7.97 30.89
C LEU A 573 -3.76 8.78 30.73
N ALA A 574 -3.71 9.91 30.04
CA ALA A 574 -4.90 10.75 29.79
C ALA A 574 -5.97 9.98 29.01
N CYS A 575 -5.58 9.27 27.95
CA CYS A 575 -6.50 8.43 27.18
C CYS A 575 -7.07 7.29 28.03
N GLY A 576 -6.23 6.60 28.82
CA GLY A 576 -6.67 5.54 29.74
C GLY A 576 -7.65 6.01 30.80
N LEU A 577 -7.39 7.15 31.44
CA LEU A 577 -8.31 7.78 32.38
C LEU A 577 -9.63 8.18 31.72
N ARG A 578 -9.58 8.68 30.49
CA ARG A 578 -10.76 9.06 29.72
C ARG A 578 -11.68 7.84 29.46
N ILE A 579 -11.09 6.69 29.12
CA ILE A 579 -11.82 5.43 28.98
C ILE A 579 -12.45 5.02 30.31
N LEU A 580 -11.68 4.99 31.40
CA LEU A 580 -12.17 4.59 32.72
C LEU A 580 -13.28 5.49 33.22
N PHE A 581 -13.16 6.82 33.11
CA PHE A 581 -14.22 7.74 33.53
C PHE A 581 -15.48 7.57 32.69
N ARG A 582 -15.37 7.34 31.39
CA ARG A 582 -16.51 7.10 30.51
C ARG A 582 -17.22 5.81 30.88
N MET A 583 -16.45 4.72 31.14
CA MET A 583 -17.03 3.45 31.62
C MET A 583 -17.68 3.57 32.99
N TYR A 584 -17.10 4.36 33.89
CA TYR A 584 -17.60 4.55 35.23
C TYR A 584 -18.94 5.30 35.28
N THR A 585 -19.15 6.24 34.38
CA THR A 585 -20.37 7.04 34.23
C THR A 585 -21.41 6.41 33.30
N ASP A 586 -21.16 5.22 32.77
CA ASP A 586 -22.04 4.53 31.84
C ASP A 586 -22.88 3.48 32.53
N ASP A 587 -24.14 3.79 32.81
CA ASP A 587 -25.10 2.91 33.50
C ASP A 587 -25.36 1.60 32.72
N SER A 588 -25.13 1.56 31.42
CA SER A 588 -25.28 0.34 30.61
C SER A 588 -24.22 -0.73 30.91
N ARG A 589 -23.12 -0.38 31.61
CA ARG A 589 -21.98 -1.26 31.92
C ARG A 589 -21.91 -1.70 33.39
N GLN A 590 -23.04 -1.78 34.07
CA GLN A 590 -23.10 -2.13 35.49
C GLN A 590 -22.44 -3.47 35.85
N THR A 591 -22.44 -4.44 34.94
CA THR A 591 -21.78 -5.74 35.15
C THR A 591 -20.24 -5.63 35.30
N ALA A 592 -19.63 -4.62 34.73
CA ALA A 592 -18.19 -4.38 34.81
C ALA A 592 -17.81 -3.30 35.84
N TRP A 593 -18.78 -2.72 36.52
CA TRP A 593 -18.60 -1.53 37.34
C TRP A 593 -17.59 -1.70 38.47
N GLU A 594 -17.60 -2.83 39.16
CA GLU A 594 -16.64 -3.10 40.25
C GLU A 594 -15.18 -3.12 39.75
N GLU A 595 -14.96 -3.72 38.58
CA GLU A 595 -13.64 -3.77 37.97
C GLU A 595 -13.21 -2.39 37.46
N VAL A 596 -14.13 -1.63 36.87
CA VAL A 596 -13.87 -0.24 36.43
C VAL A 596 -13.50 0.61 37.65
N GLN A 597 -14.26 0.54 38.73
CA GLN A 597 -13.99 1.28 39.97
C GLN A 597 -12.63 0.92 40.56
N ARG A 598 -12.30 -0.37 40.63
CA ARG A 598 -11.02 -0.85 41.16
C ARG A 598 -9.84 -0.31 40.30
N ARG A 599 -9.95 -0.42 39.00
CA ARG A 599 -8.90 0.08 38.08
C ARG A 599 -8.77 1.59 38.13
N LEU A 600 -9.89 2.32 38.18
CA LEU A 600 -9.89 3.78 38.26
C LEU A 600 -9.19 4.26 39.53
N LEU A 601 -9.55 3.69 40.71
CA LEU A 601 -8.91 4.04 41.97
C LEU A 601 -7.41 3.74 41.98
N ASN A 602 -7.02 2.59 41.47
CA ASN A 602 -5.58 2.23 41.38
C ASN A 602 -4.80 3.21 40.51
N VAL A 603 -5.28 3.48 39.29
CA VAL A 603 -4.60 4.39 38.36
C VAL A 603 -4.54 5.80 38.94
N CYS A 604 -5.60 6.27 39.56
CA CYS A 604 -5.65 7.59 40.16
C CYS A 604 -4.70 7.72 41.36
N SER A 605 -4.67 6.72 42.23
CA SER A 605 -3.77 6.68 43.37
C SER A 605 -2.29 6.67 42.95
N GLU A 606 -1.94 5.83 41.94
CA GLU A 606 -0.60 5.77 41.38
C GLU A 606 -0.21 7.09 40.72
N ALA A 607 -1.14 7.76 40.01
CA ALA A 607 -0.88 9.02 39.33
C ALA A 607 -0.57 10.15 40.32
N VAL A 608 -1.37 10.27 41.36
CA VAL A 608 -1.16 11.29 42.44
C VAL A 608 0.14 11.02 43.17
N ALA A 609 0.39 9.79 43.60
CA ALA A 609 1.61 9.43 44.32
C ALA A 609 2.85 9.74 43.48
N TYR A 610 2.82 9.46 42.19
CA TYR A 610 3.94 9.75 41.28
C TYR A 610 4.16 11.26 41.08
N PHE A 611 3.09 12.03 40.91
CA PHE A 611 3.18 13.48 40.78
C PHE A 611 3.95 14.14 41.92
N LEU A 612 3.71 13.67 43.13
CA LEU A 612 4.39 14.19 44.33
C LEU A 612 5.88 13.88 44.38
N THR A 613 6.34 12.87 43.63
CA THR A 613 7.77 12.53 43.52
C THR A 613 8.49 13.32 42.42
N LEU A 614 7.80 14.08 41.60
CA LEU A 614 8.38 14.80 40.48
C LEU A 614 9.16 16.02 40.94
N THR A 615 10.43 16.09 40.56
CA THR A 615 11.34 17.21 40.89
C THR A 615 11.56 18.16 39.72
N SER A 616 11.34 17.71 38.48
CA SER A 616 11.53 18.53 37.28
C SER A 616 10.34 19.43 37.02
N GLU A 617 10.56 20.74 36.90
CA GLU A 617 9.50 21.73 36.65
C GLU A 617 8.71 21.43 35.38
N SER A 618 9.38 21.19 34.26
CA SER A 618 8.70 20.86 32.99
C SER A 618 7.88 19.55 33.05
N HIS A 619 8.33 18.59 33.84
CA HIS A 619 7.63 17.34 34.07
C HIS A 619 6.38 17.57 34.94
N ARG A 620 6.54 18.35 36.00
CA ARG A 620 5.42 18.75 36.87
C ARG A 620 4.36 19.55 36.13
N GLU A 621 4.77 20.50 35.28
CA GLU A 621 3.83 21.29 34.46
C GLU A 621 2.96 20.40 33.55
N ALA A 622 3.57 19.47 32.83
CA ALA A 622 2.83 18.52 31.98
C ALA A 622 1.85 17.65 32.77
N TRP A 623 2.27 17.20 33.96
CA TRP A 623 1.40 16.41 34.86
C TRP A 623 0.34 17.24 35.56
N THR A 624 0.59 18.52 35.83
CA THR A 624 -0.40 19.43 36.43
C THR A 624 -1.65 19.54 35.53
N ASN A 625 -1.45 19.72 34.23
CA ASN A 625 -2.57 19.78 33.29
C ASN A 625 -3.37 18.49 33.24
N LEU A 626 -2.68 17.34 33.29
CA LEU A 626 -3.34 16.03 33.35
C LEU A 626 -4.13 15.84 34.64
N LEU A 627 -3.55 16.18 35.81
CA LEU A 627 -4.20 16.06 37.10
C LEU A 627 -5.38 17.00 37.26
N LEU A 628 -5.29 18.24 36.75
CA LEU A 628 -6.42 19.18 36.75
C LEU A 628 -7.61 18.64 35.99
N LEU A 629 -7.37 18.08 34.79
CA LEU A 629 -8.41 17.43 33.99
C LEU A 629 -9.06 16.27 34.76
N PHE A 630 -8.24 15.44 35.37
CA PHE A 630 -8.66 14.30 36.16
C PHE A 630 -9.45 14.71 37.42
N LEU A 631 -8.94 15.63 38.25
CA LEU A 631 -9.59 16.09 39.45
C LEU A 631 -10.96 16.76 39.17
N THR A 632 -11.03 17.53 38.08
CA THR A 632 -12.29 18.14 37.65
C THR A 632 -13.34 17.08 37.34
N LYS A 633 -12.97 15.94 36.75
CA LYS A 633 -13.90 14.83 36.53
C LYS A 633 -14.29 14.10 37.81
N VAL A 634 -13.33 13.86 38.72
CA VAL A 634 -13.61 13.24 40.04
C VAL A 634 -14.59 14.06 40.84
N LEU A 635 -14.46 15.38 40.83
CA LEU A 635 -15.37 16.28 41.54
C LEU A 635 -16.81 16.26 40.99
N LYS A 636 -16.99 15.90 39.72
CA LYS A 636 -18.30 15.75 39.08
C LYS A 636 -18.97 14.39 39.37
N ILE A 637 -18.25 13.44 39.97
CA ILE A 637 -18.81 12.13 40.32
C ILE A 637 -19.69 12.27 41.54
N SER A 638 -20.94 11.81 41.46
CA SER A 638 -21.91 11.84 42.55
C SER A 638 -21.65 10.76 43.60
N ASP A 639 -20.87 9.73 43.31
CA ASP A 639 -20.55 8.65 44.26
C ASP A 639 -19.50 9.09 45.29
N ASP A 640 -19.92 9.19 46.53
CA ASP A 640 -19.07 9.60 47.63
C ASP A 640 -17.89 8.67 47.88
N ARG A 641 -17.98 7.38 47.55
CA ARG A 641 -16.89 6.41 47.78
C ARG A 641 -15.67 6.73 46.93
N VAL A 642 -15.84 6.96 45.63
CA VAL A 642 -14.73 7.30 44.72
C VAL A 642 -14.19 8.69 45.05
N ARG A 643 -15.09 9.66 45.27
CA ARG A 643 -14.73 11.02 45.64
C ARG A 643 -13.92 11.08 46.93
N ILE A 644 -14.39 10.46 48.00
CA ILE A 644 -13.73 10.46 49.32
C ILE A 644 -12.41 9.67 49.25
N SER A 645 -12.37 8.53 48.59
CA SER A 645 -11.15 7.74 48.48
C SER A 645 -10.07 8.47 47.68
N THR A 646 -10.44 9.18 46.62
CA THR A 646 -9.48 9.96 45.79
C THR A 646 -9.00 11.19 46.58
N ILE A 647 -9.87 11.91 47.24
CA ILE A 647 -9.52 13.07 48.08
C ILE A 647 -8.61 12.64 49.24
N ASN A 648 -8.93 11.56 49.95
CA ASN A 648 -8.11 11.05 51.05
C ASN A 648 -6.70 10.63 50.58
N ASN A 649 -6.57 10.14 49.35
CA ASN A 649 -5.26 9.81 48.77
C ASN A 649 -4.46 11.06 48.37
N ILE A 650 -5.12 12.20 48.14
CA ILE A 650 -4.49 13.49 47.85
C ILE A 650 -4.12 14.20 49.16
N ASP A 651 -5.01 14.19 50.14
CA ASP A 651 -4.82 14.88 51.42
C ASP A 651 -3.69 14.29 52.27
N ARG A 652 -3.53 12.97 52.29
CA ARG A 652 -2.47 12.31 53.07
C ARG A 652 -1.06 12.82 52.74
N PRO A 653 -0.63 12.85 51.45
CA PRO A 653 0.70 13.36 51.10
C PRO A 653 0.85 14.87 51.30
N LEU A 654 -0.20 15.66 51.07
CA LEU A 654 -0.17 17.11 51.28
C LEU A 654 -0.06 17.49 52.76
N ILE A 655 -0.74 16.77 53.64
CA ILE A 655 -0.64 16.96 55.09
C ILE A 655 0.77 16.63 55.56
N TRP A 656 1.39 15.55 55.04
CA TRP A 656 2.77 15.19 55.37
C TRP A 656 3.80 16.23 54.89
N SER A 657 3.64 16.80 53.66
CA SER A 657 4.54 17.84 53.18
C SER A 657 4.44 19.14 54.01
N VAL A 658 3.24 19.50 54.43
CA VAL A 658 3.01 20.66 55.29
C VAL A 658 3.53 20.43 56.72
N GLU A 659 3.42 19.19 57.24
CA GLU A 659 4.00 18.84 58.54
C GLU A 659 5.53 18.79 58.53
N VAL A 660 6.18 18.36 57.44
CA VAL A 660 7.61 18.38 57.29
C VAL A 660 8.13 19.81 57.21
N GLU A 661 7.50 20.69 56.43
CA GLU A 661 7.84 22.11 56.37
C GLU A 661 7.61 22.83 57.71
N ARG A 662 6.55 22.49 58.45
CA ARG A 662 6.35 23.04 59.80
C ARG A 662 7.34 22.48 60.83
N GLY A 663 7.78 21.24 60.65
CA GLY A 663 8.80 20.61 61.48
C GLY A 663 10.17 21.23 61.32
N GLU A 664 10.53 21.60 60.06
CA GLU A 664 11.83 22.31 59.78
C GLU A 664 11.81 23.75 60.29
N VAL A 665 10.70 24.45 60.16
CA VAL A 665 10.57 25.84 60.69
C VAL A 665 10.55 25.85 62.22
N ALA A 666 9.97 24.83 62.87
CA ALA A 666 10.02 24.75 64.34
C ALA A 666 11.37 24.31 64.90
N GLY A 667 12.23 23.68 64.05
CA GLY A 667 13.60 23.32 64.42
C GLY A 667 14.61 24.49 64.30
N GLU A 668 14.32 25.48 63.46
CA GLU A 668 15.17 26.69 63.34
C GLU A 668 14.87 27.75 64.43
N GLU A 669 13.68 27.78 65.00
CA GLU A 669 13.37 28.65 66.13
C GLU A 669 13.85 28.12 67.51
N ALA A 670 14.33 26.88 67.56
CA ALA A 670 14.82 26.23 68.79
C ALA A 670 16.35 26.16 68.88
N GLN A 671 17.12 26.78 67.93
CA GLN A 671 18.55 27.08 68.01
C GLN A 671 18.78 28.59 68.01
#